data_7ba12670c66630b746bdff1c77327651
#
_entry.id   7ba12670c66630b746bdff1c77327651
#
_cell.length_a   1.000
_cell.length_b   1.000
_cell.length_c   1.000
_cell.angle_alpha   90.00
_cell.angle_beta   90.00
_cell.angle_gamma   90.00
#
_symmetry.space_group_name_H-M   'P 1'
#
loop_
_entity.id
_entity.type
_entity.pdbx_description
1 polymer ?
#
loop_
_entity_poly.entity_id
_entity_poly.type
_entity_poly.pdbx_seq_one_letter_code
_entity_poly.pdbx_strand_id
1 'polypeptide(L)'
;YRQEQAGIAIKDGDTIASIIGSDNIVADVALKAGDSLRSRIKQVAAGRFGVTTEYLNSADQIQIKMAQGAKPGEGGQLPGAKVSEYIAQLRFSVPGVGLISPPPHHDIYSIEDLAQLIHDLKNANSRASISVKLVAEVGVGTIAAGVAKAKSDHVVIAGHDGGTGASPLSSVKHAGAPWELGLAETQQTLVLNGLRSRIRVQADGQMKTGRDVVIAAMLGADEVGFATAPLVVEGCIMLRKCHLNTCSVGVATQDPILRAKFAGKPEYVVNYFFFVAEEARQIMAQLGIRTFDELIGRTDLLDKSTAITHWKAKGLDFSRLLHQPDMPASVSRYHIENQDHCLDKALDNVLIEKSKDALEKSEKVSFVLPVKNLNRTVGTMLSSEVARRYGHDGLPDDTIHIELHGTAGQSAAAFLAHGITLDLVGEGNDYVGKGLSGGRVIVRPNKDFRGAASDNMIVGNTVLYGAVSGEAFLSGVAGERFAVRNSGAATVIEGVGDHGCEYMTGGTVVVLGETGRNFAAGMSGGIAYVYDPSGEFSGKCNMEMVKLESVLSVAEQEKSIDHSIWHSEQRGDKSAADETILKGLIERHAKYTGSERAKQLLNDWNNSRSKFVKVFPDEYKRALGEINAASAVEVRYG
;
A
#
# COMPACT_ATOMS: atom_id res chain seq x y z
N TYR A 1 -1.65 -4.92 16.23
CA TYR A 1 -1.25 -3.58 15.80
C TYR A 1 -1.36 -2.60 16.97
N ARG A 2 -2.59 -2.34 17.53
CA ARG A 2 -2.76 -1.44 18.69
C ARG A 2 -2.01 -1.91 19.93
N GLN A 3 -1.92 -3.20 20.17
CA GLN A 3 -1.17 -3.79 21.29
C GLN A 3 0.31 -3.46 21.21
N GLU A 4 0.90 -3.60 20.00
CA GLU A 4 2.33 -3.33 19.80
C GLU A 4 2.65 -1.83 19.90
N GLN A 5 1.74 -0.96 19.41
CA GLN A 5 1.85 0.49 19.58
C GLN A 5 1.88 0.90 21.06
N ALA A 6 1.04 0.26 21.87
CA ALA A 6 0.97 0.54 23.29
C ALA A 6 2.09 -0.12 24.11
N GLY A 7 2.96 -0.96 23.49
CA GLY A 7 4.01 -1.71 24.19
C GLY A 7 3.48 -2.69 25.23
N ILE A 8 2.23 -3.13 25.07
CA ILE A 8 1.55 -4.00 26.06
C ILE A 8 1.99 -5.45 25.84
N ALA A 9 2.64 -6.05 26.83
CA ALA A 9 2.90 -7.48 26.84
C ALA A 9 1.65 -8.24 27.31
N ILE A 10 1.21 -9.20 26.49
CA ILE A 10 0.09 -10.08 26.85
C ILE A 10 0.54 -11.07 27.93
N LYS A 11 -0.32 -11.24 28.95
CA LYS A 11 -0.15 -12.20 30.05
C LYS A 11 -1.24 -13.27 29.98
N ASP A 12 -0.98 -14.41 30.60
CA ASP A 12 -2.01 -15.45 30.76
C ASP A 12 -3.23 -14.89 31.51
N GLY A 13 -4.41 -15.07 30.92
CA GLY A 13 -5.66 -14.58 31.48
C GLY A 13 -6.09 -13.18 31.01
N ASP A 14 -5.25 -12.47 30.25
CA ASP A 14 -5.70 -11.28 29.54
C ASP A 14 -6.79 -11.65 28.54
N THR A 15 -7.64 -10.69 28.19
CA THR A 15 -8.64 -10.84 27.13
C THR A 15 -8.37 -9.82 26.02
N ILE A 16 -8.96 -10.04 24.86
CA ILE A 16 -8.88 -9.05 23.78
C ILE A 16 -9.42 -7.69 24.25
N ALA A 17 -10.50 -7.68 25.04
CA ALA A 17 -11.05 -6.46 25.62
C ALA A 17 -10.07 -5.72 26.53
N SER A 18 -9.29 -6.44 27.34
CA SER A 18 -8.31 -5.82 28.25
C SER A 18 -7.15 -5.14 27.53
N ILE A 19 -6.87 -5.55 26.28
CA ILE A 19 -5.74 -5.04 25.48
C ILE A 19 -6.16 -3.95 24.51
N ILE A 20 -7.29 -4.16 23.79
CA ILE A 20 -7.70 -3.27 22.69
C ILE A 20 -9.13 -2.71 22.84
N GLY A 21 -9.78 -2.92 23.98
CA GLY A 21 -11.12 -2.40 24.32
C GLY A 21 -12.25 -3.38 24.02
N SER A 22 -13.39 -3.10 24.68
CA SER A 22 -14.58 -3.99 24.71
C SER A 22 -15.44 -3.96 23.44
N ASP A 23 -15.20 -3.05 22.51
CA ASP A 23 -16.01 -2.85 21.30
C ASP A 23 -15.80 -3.92 20.22
N ASN A 24 -15.06 -4.97 20.54
CA ASN A 24 -14.79 -6.08 19.66
C ASN A 24 -15.72 -7.27 19.91
N ILE A 25 -16.20 -7.90 18.84
CA ILE A 25 -17.01 -9.13 18.88
C ILE A 25 -16.34 -10.26 19.67
N VAL A 26 -15.00 -10.30 19.63
CA VAL A 26 -14.18 -11.29 20.30
C VAL A 26 -13.57 -10.77 21.61
N ALA A 27 -14.20 -9.77 22.23
CA ALA A 27 -13.72 -9.10 23.43
C ALA A 27 -13.37 -10.06 24.59
N ASP A 28 -14.14 -11.12 24.77
CA ASP A 28 -14.01 -12.09 25.85
C ASP A 28 -13.03 -13.24 25.58
N VAL A 29 -12.37 -13.26 24.40
CA VAL A 29 -11.39 -14.30 24.08
C VAL A 29 -10.17 -14.15 24.98
N ALA A 30 -9.89 -15.22 25.74
CA ALA A 30 -8.72 -15.30 26.62
C ALA A 30 -7.43 -15.44 25.81
N LEU A 31 -6.42 -14.69 26.20
CA LEU A 31 -5.08 -14.68 25.61
C LEU A 31 -4.08 -15.42 26.49
N LYS A 32 -2.99 -15.83 25.91
CA LYS A 32 -1.86 -16.47 26.59
C LYS A 32 -0.61 -15.60 26.48
N ALA A 33 0.28 -15.72 27.44
CA ALA A 33 1.58 -15.04 27.36
C ALA A 33 2.31 -15.39 26.06
N GLY A 34 2.75 -14.36 25.34
CA GLY A 34 3.39 -14.51 24.04
C GLY A 34 2.44 -14.47 22.84
N ASP A 35 1.12 -14.44 23.02
CA ASP A 35 0.20 -14.18 21.92
C ASP A 35 0.43 -12.78 21.33
N SER A 36 0.12 -12.63 20.05
CA SER A 36 0.18 -11.36 19.34
C SER A 36 -1.13 -11.08 18.61
N LEU A 37 -1.67 -9.88 18.79
CA LEU A 37 -2.90 -9.43 18.12
C LEU A 37 -2.64 -8.78 16.77
N ARG A 38 -1.43 -8.87 16.25
CA ARG A 38 -1.08 -8.33 14.93
C ARG A 38 -1.25 -9.36 13.82
N SER A 39 -1.60 -8.89 12.63
CA SER A 39 -1.43 -9.67 11.40
C SER A 39 0.05 -9.65 11.00
N ARG A 40 0.69 -10.81 10.91
CA ARG A 40 2.12 -10.96 10.57
C ARG A 40 2.42 -10.64 9.10
N ILE A 41 1.44 -10.86 8.20
CA ILE A 41 1.55 -10.55 6.78
C ILE A 41 0.82 -9.24 6.51
N LYS A 42 1.54 -8.25 5.99
CA LYS A 42 0.99 -6.95 5.58
C LYS A 42 0.97 -6.85 4.07
N GLN A 43 -0.12 -6.33 3.52
CA GLN A 43 -0.29 -6.22 2.08
C GLN A 43 -0.05 -4.80 1.58
N VAL A 44 0.69 -4.68 0.48
CA VAL A 44 0.80 -3.47 -0.33
C VAL A 44 0.12 -3.78 -1.68
N ALA A 45 -0.91 -3.02 -2.02
CA ALA A 45 -1.73 -3.30 -3.21
C ALA A 45 -2.32 -2.00 -3.75
N ALA A 46 -2.75 -2.00 -5.02
CA ALA A 46 -3.45 -0.87 -5.61
C ALA A 46 -4.66 -0.43 -4.77
N GLY A 47 -5.42 -1.36 -4.21
CA GLY A 47 -6.57 -1.09 -3.31
C GLY A 47 -6.21 -0.96 -1.83
N ARG A 48 -4.95 -0.90 -1.44
CA ARG A 48 -4.53 -0.75 -0.04
C ARG A 48 -4.08 0.69 0.23
N PHE A 49 -4.92 1.46 0.90
CA PHE A 49 -4.64 2.80 1.40
C PHE A 49 -4.09 2.75 2.84
N GLY A 50 -3.42 3.81 3.29
CA GLY A 50 -2.88 3.91 4.63
C GLY A 50 -1.66 3.00 4.88
N VAL A 51 -0.76 2.90 3.93
CA VAL A 51 0.53 2.20 4.08
C VAL A 51 1.53 3.18 4.69
N THR A 52 1.67 3.15 6.01
CA THR A 52 2.63 3.97 6.76
C THR A 52 3.91 3.20 7.06
N THR A 53 4.96 3.89 7.46
CA THR A 53 6.21 3.28 7.94
C THR A 53 5.94 2.33 9.12
N GLU A 54 5.11 2.74 10.05
CA GLU A 54 4.73 1.89 11.20
C GLU A 54 3.98 0.62 10.76
N TYR A 55 3.03 0.75 9.80
CA TYR A 55 2.36 -0.40 9.22
C TYR A 55 3.34 -1.41 8.62
N LEU A 56 4.36 -0.93 7.89
CA LEU A 56 5.39 -1.78 7.30
C LEU A 56 6.29 -2.40 8.35
N ASN A 57 6.68 -1.66 9.39
CA ASN A 57 7.53 -2.14 10.48
C ASN A 57 6.87 -3.24 11.33
N SER A 58 5.54 -3.27 11.37
CA SER A 58 4.80 -4.30 12.10
C SER A 58 4.64 -5.62 11.33
N ALA A 59 5.29 -5.79 10.17
CA ALA A 59 5.22 -6.99 9.34
C ALA A 59 6.37 -7.96 9.58
N ASP A 60 6.09 -9.26 9.54
CA ASP A 60 7.09 -10.31 9.34
C ASP A 60 7.24 -10.63 7.84
N GLN A 61 6.16 -10.42 7.06
CA GLN A 61 6.18 -10.50 5.62
C GLN A 61 5.37 -9.35 5.02
N ILE A 62 5.93 -8.71 3.99
CA ILE A 62 5.23 -7.67 3.21
C ILE A 62 4.91 -8.25 1.84
N GLN A 63 3.61 -8.31 1.50
CA GLN A 63 3.15 -8.86 0.24
C GLN A 63 2.74 -7.76 -0.74
N ILE A 64 3.45 -7.65 -1.85
CA ILE A 64 3.05 -6.84 -3.02
C ILE A 64 2.01 -7.66 -3.78
N LYS A 65 0.75 -7.23 -3.76
CA LYS A 65 -0.32 -7.90 -4.48
C LYS A 65 -0.51 -7.25 -5.84
N MET A 66 -0.03 -7.92 -6.89
CA MET A 66 -0.21 -7.45 -8.27
C MET A 66 -1.65 -7.67 -8.75
N ALA A 67 -2.22 -8.85 -8.48
CA ALA A 67 -3.58 -9.21 -8.84
C ALA A 67 -4.11 -10.32 -7.92
N GLN A 68 -5.37 -10.71 -8.14
CA GLN A 68 -6.02 -11.81 -7.41
C GLN A 68 -6.59 -12.82 -8.41
N GLY A 69 -6.30 -14.10 -8.22
CA GLY A 69 -6.65 -15.18 -9.14
C GLY A 69 -8.14 -15.27 -9.47
N ALA A 70 -9.00 -15.02 -8.49
CA ALA A 70 -10.45 -15.05 -8.69
C ALA A 70 -11.01 -13.85 -9.48
N LYS A 71 -10.22 -12.80 -9.66
CA LYS A 71 -10.63 -11.57 -10.39
C LYS A 71 -9.44 -10.87 -11.07
N PRO A 72 -8.71 -11.54 -11.95
CA PRO A 72 -7.62 -10.90 -12.66
C PRO A 72 -8.14 -9.71 -13.48
N GLY A 73 -7.38 -8.62 -13.50
CA GLY A 73 -7.75 -7.40 -14.22
C GLY A 73 -8.78 -6.50 -13.51
N GLU A 74 -9.30 -6.85 -12.34
CA GLU A 74 -10.18 -5.98 -11.56
C GLU A 74 -9.38 -5.18 -10.52
N GLY A 75 -9.75 -3.89 -10.36
CA GLY A 75 -9.16 -3.00 -9.37
C GLY A 75 -9.62 -3.25 -7.94
N GLY A 76 -9.07 -2.45 -7.03
CA GLY A 76 -9.51 -2.41 -5.64
C GLY A 76 -10.76 -1.56 -5.49
N GLN A 77 -11.74 -2.06 -4.75
CA GLN A 77 -12.96 -1.33 -4.39
C GLN A 77 -13.38 -1.63 -2.96
N LEU A 78 -13.70 -0.58 -2.21
CA LEU A 78 -14.37 -0.68 -0.93
C LEU A 78 -15.59 0.24 -0.95
N PRO A 79 -16.82 -0.30 -1.00
CA PRO A 79 -18.05 0.50 -1.02
C PRO A 79 -18.15 1.38 0.23
N GLY A 80 -18.69 2.60 0.10
CA GLY A 80 -18.85 3.56 1.20
C GLY A 80 -19.57 2.98 2.41
N ALA A 81 -20.59 2.16 2.21
CA ALA A 81 -21.32 1.46 3.30
C ALA A 81 -20.44 0.52 4.16
N LYS A 82 -19.23 0.16 3.69
CA LYS A 82 -18.24 -0.62 4.45
C LYS A 82 -17.12 0.23 5.04
N VAL A 83 -17.09 1.52 4.74
CA VAL A 83 -16.14 2.48 5.29
C VAL A 83 -16.71 3.07 6.57
N SER A 84 -16.65 2.30 7.66
CA SER A 84 -17.00 2.78 9.01
C SER A 84 -15.92 3.75 9.52
N GLU A 85 -16.18 4.46 10.63
CA GLU A 85 -15.19 5.34 11.28
C GLU A 85 -13.85 4.63 11.51
N TYR A 86 -13.88 3.41 12.05
CA TYR A 86 -12.69 2.59 12.25
C TYR A 86 -11.94 2.27 10.95
N ILE A 87 -12.67 1.88 9.91
CA ILE A 87 -12.05 1.59 8.59
C ILE A 87 -11.50 2.86 7.96
N ALA A 88 -12.23 3.98 8.04
CA ALA A 88 -11.78 5.27 7.54
C ALA A 88 -10.48 5.70 8.22
N GLN A 89 -10.41 5.59 9.55
CA GLN A 89 -9.18 5.87 10.30
C GLN A 89 -7.99 5.00 9.84
N LEU A 90 -8.20 3.69 9.66
CA LEU A 90 -7.15 2.77 9.19
C LEU A 90 -6.70 3.02 7.74
N ARG A 91 -7.55 3.64 6.93
CA ARG A 91 -7.31 3.88 5.50
C ARG A 91 -6.95 5.33 5.20
N PHE A 92 -6.90 6.19 6.20
CA PHE A 92 -6.69 7.63 6.04
C PHE A 92 -7.71 8.20 5.05
N SER A 93 -8.99 8.01 5.33
CA SER A 93 -10.12 8.46 4.50
C SER A 93 -11.30 8.90 5.38
N VAL A 94 -12.38 9.33 4.75
CA VAL A 94 -13.59 9.82 5.43
C VAL A 94 -14.64 8.71 5.51
N PRO A 95 -15.34 8.53 6.65
CA PRO A 95 -16.43 7.55 6.78
C PRO A 95 -17.51 7.76 5.71
N GLY A 96 -18.03 6.66 5.17
CA GLY A 96 -19.09 6.69 4.17
C GLY A 96 -18.67 7.03 2.74
N VAL A 97 -17.42 7.43 2.51
CA VAL A 97 -16.87 7.67 1.17
C VAL A 97 -16.23 6.41 0.63
N GLY A 98 -16.62 6.00 -0.58
CA GLY A 98 -16.07 4.82 -1.24
C GLY A 98 -14.59 4.99 -1.62
N LEU A 99 -13.82 3.91 -1.50
CA LEU A 99 -12.42 3.87 -1.94
C LEU A 99 -12.33 3.06 -3.22
N ILE A 100 -11.81 3.65 -4.28
CA ILE A 100 -11.59 3.01 -5.56
C ILE A 100 -10.13 3.11 -5.98
N SER A 101 -9.65 2.14 -6.73
CA SER A 101 -8.29 2.10 -7.23
C SER A 101 -8.25 1.26 -8.51
N PRO A 102 -7.48 1.63 -9.52
CA PRO A 102 -7.37 0.86 -10.75
C PRO A 102 -6.71 -0.49 -10.50
N PRO A 103 -6.83 -1.47 -11.43
CA PRO A 103 -6.14 -2.75 -11.35
C PRO A 103 -4.62 -2.62 -11.20
N PRO A 104 -3.91 -1.84 -12.03
CA PRO A 104 -2.46 -1.73 -11.92
C PRO A 104 -2.02 -0.87 -10.74
N HIS A 105 -0.84 -1.16 -10.22
CA HIS A 105 -0.10 -0.22 -9.39
C HIS A 105 0.47 0.88 -10.28
N HIS A 106 0.21 2.15 -9.97
CA HIS A 106 0.70 3.26 -10.78
C HIS A 106 2.20 3.57 -10.59
N ASP A 107 2.86 2.83 -9.74
CA ASP A 107 4.32 2.85 -9.54
C ASP A 107 5.02 1.60 -10.13
N ILE A 108 4.30 0.70 -10.82
CA ILE A 108 4.86 -0.54 -11.38
C ILE A 108 4.39 -0.69 -12.83
N TYR A 109 5.30 -0.54 -13.77
CA TYR A 109 5.09 -0.71 -15.21
C TYR A 109 6.06 -1.71 -15.83
N SER A 110 7.09 -2.11 -15.09
CA SER A 110 8.13 -3.05 -15.51
C SER A 110 8.63 -3.89 -14.33
N ILE A 111 9.47 -4.90 -14.62
CA ILE A 111 10.17 -5.66 -13.57
C ILE A 111 11.15 -4.77 -12.80
N GLU A 112 11.72 -3.76 -13.43
CA GLU A 112 12.63 -2.81 -12.80
C GLU A 112 11.91 -1.94 -11.76
N ASP A 113 10.69 -1.49 -12.07
CA ASP A 113 9.85 -0.76 -11.11
C ASP A 113 9.45 -1.63 -9.93
N LEU A 114 9.11 -2.89 -10.20
CA LEU A 114 8.84 -3.87 -9.14
C LEU A 114 10.09 -4.11 -8.27
N ALA A 115 11.26 -4.21 -8.89
CA ALA A 115 12.52 -4.33 -8.15
C ALA A 115 12.80 -3.11 -7.27
N GLN A 116 12.44 -1.90 -7.73
CA GLN A 116 12.54 -0.69 -6.93
C GLN A 116 11.57 -0.74 -5.73
N LEU A 117 10.32 -1.16 -5.93
CA LEU A 117 9.36 -1.30 -4.82
C LEU A 117 9.81 -2.38 -3.80
N ILE A 118 10.34 -3.50 -4.27
CA ILE A 118 10.92 -4.53 -3.39
C ILE A 118 12.07 -3.94 -2.56
N HIS A 119 12.93 -3.16 -3.18
CA HIS A 119 14.01 -2.47 -2.50
C HIS A 119 13.50 -1.45 -1.47
N ASP A 120 12.50 -0.64 -1.82
CA ASP A 120 11.87 0.34 -0.93
C ASP A 120 11.31 -0.34 0.33
N LEU A 121 10.56 -1.41 0.15
CA LEU A 121 9.94 -2.16 1.25
C LEU A 121 10.97 -2.86 2.13
N LYS A 122 12.06 -3.34 1.54
CA LYS A 122 13.16 -3.94 2.29
C LYS A 122 13.95 -2.91 3.10
N ASN A 123 14.09 -1.68 2.59
CA ASN A 123 14.62 -0.55 3.37
C ASN A 123 13.66 -0.13 4.49
N ALA A 124 12.35 -0.13 4.23
CA ALA A 124 11.34 0.19 5.25
C ALA A 124 11.29 -0.86 6.37
N ASN A 125 11.51 -2.14 6.05
CA ASN A 125 11.60 -3.22 7.05
C ASN A 125 12.59 -4.30 6.61
N SER A 126 13.84 -4.17 7.03
CA SER A 126 14.92 -5.10 6.69
C SER A 126 14.71 -6.53 7.19
N ARG A 127 13.87 -6.73 8.21
CA ARG A 127 13.58 -8.04 8.81
C ARG A 127 12.49 -8.80 8.08
N ALA A 128 11.53 -8.08 7.46
CA ALA A 128 10.42 -8.71 6.77
C ALA A 128 10.86 -9.39 5.47
N SER A 129 10.28 -10.54 5.17
CA SER A 129 10.41 -11.12 3.84
C SER A 129 9.49 -10.37 2.86
N ILE A 130 9.97 -10.13 1.64
CA ILE A 130 9.17 -9.47 0.60
C ILE A 130 8.58 -10.52 -0.32
N SER A 131 7.25 -10.52 -0.41
CA SER A 131 6.45 -11.43 -1.22
C SER A 131 5.81 -10.70 -2.39
N VAL A 132 5.76 -11.33 -3.56
CA VAL A 132 4.98 -10.84 -4.71
C VAL A 132 3.88 -11.84 -5.04
N LYS A 133 2.62 -11.38 -5.05
CA LYS A 133 1.47 -12.21 -5.42
C LYS A 133 1.11 -12.01 -6.88
N LEU A 134 1.21 -13.11 -7.65
CA LEU A 134 0.88 -13.21 -9.07
C LEU A 134 -0.37 -14.07 -9.27
N VAL A 135 -0.91 -14.05 -10.46
CA VAL A 135 -2.06 -14.87 -10.88
C VAL A 135 -1.58 -16.01 -11.76
N ALA A 136 -2.18 -17.19 -11.59
CA ALA A 136 -1.96 -18.36 -12.44
C ALA A 136 -2.53 -18.10 -13.84
N GLU A 137 -1.73 -17.47 -14.68
CA GLU A 137 -2.01 -17.21 -16.11
C GLU A 137 -0.86 -17.75 -16.96
N VAL A 138 -1.11 -17.95 -18.25
CA VAL A 138 -0.07 -18.37 -19.19
C VAL A 138 1.05 -17.33 -19.22
N GLY A 139 2.30 -17.77 -19.04
CA GLY A 139 3.48 -16.89 -18.95
C GLY A 139 3.86 -16.48 -17.53
N VAL A 140 3.10 -16.88 -16.50
CA VAL A 140 3.40 -16.54 -15.11
C VAL A 140 4.78 -17.01 -14.65
N GLY A 141 5.28 -18.12 -15.19
CA GLY A 141 6.64 -18.59 -14.92
C GLY A 141 7.71 -17.60 -15.33
N THR A 142 7.57 -16.94 -16.47
CA THR A 142 8.47 -15.88 -16.93
C THR A 142 8.43 -14.66 -16.00
N ILE A 143 7.22 -14.27 -15.58
CA ILE A 143 7.04 -13.19 -14.60
C ILE A 143 7.69 -13.55 -13.26
N ALA A 144 7.48 -14.78 -12.77
CA ALA A 144 8.09 -15.27 -11.54
C ALA A 144 9.63 -15.29 -11.60
N ALA A 145 10.21 -15.63 -12.76
CA ALA A 145 11.66 -15.51 -12.97
C ALA A 145 12.13 -14.06 -12.87
N GLY A 146 11.37 -13.11 -13.42
CA GLY A 146 11.61 -11.67 -13.23
C GLY A 146 11.54 -11.26 -11.76
N VAL A 147 10.52 -11.71 -11.04
CA VAL A 147 10.33 -11.47 -9.60
C VAL A 147 11.52 -12.01 -8.77
N ALA A 148 12.00 -13.21 -9.09
CA ALA A 148 13.18 -13.79 -8.44
C ALA A 148 14.45 -12.97 -8.72
N LYS A 149 14.65 -12.49 -9.96
CA LYS A 149 15.75 -11.59 -10.33
C LYS A 149 15.64 -10.22 -9.68
N ALA A 150 14.41 -9.73 -9.43
CA ALA A 150 14.12 -8.50 -8.70
C ALA A 150 14.37 -8.62 -7.19
N LYS A 151 14.90 -9.76 -6.73
CA LYS A 151 15.24 -10.07 -5.33
C LYS A 151 14.03 -10.19 -4.39
N SER A 152 12.86 -10.61 -4.88
CA SER A 152 11.78 -11.02 -3.98
C SER A 152 12.18 -12.28 -3.21
N ASP A 153 11.88 -12.32 -1.90
CA ASP A 153 12.14 -13.49 -1.05
C ASP A 153 11.11 -14.61 -1.28
N HIS A 154 9.93 -14.23 -1.79
CA HIS A 154 8.77 -15.11 -1.88
C HIS A 154 7.86 -14.72 -3.05
N VAL A 155 7.25 -15.71 -3.71
CA VAL A 155 6.26 -15.50 -4.75
C VAL A 155 5.01 -16.36 -4.50
N VAL A 156 3.83 -15.79 -4.67
CA VAL A 156 2.55 -16.50 -4.56
C VAL A 156 1.94 -16.66 -5.94
N ILE A 157 1.57 -17.86 -6.30
CA ILE A 157 0.82 -18.20 -7.51
C ILE A 157 -0.64 -18.45 -7.11
N ALA A 158 -1.51 -17.48 -7.43
CA ALA A 158 -2.92 -17.51 -7.05
C ALA A 158 -3.78 -18.14 -8.14
N GLY A 159 -4.46 -19.23 -7.83
CA GLY A 159 -5.43 -19.86 -8.71
C GLY A 159 -6.76 -19.10 -8.78
N HIS A 160 -7.57 -19.38 -9.83
CA HIS A 160 -8.88 -18.77 -10.06
C HIS A 160 -9.93 -19.19 -9.03
N ASP A 161 -9.82 -20.37 -8.50
CA ASP A 161 -10.81 -20.93 -7.58
C ASP A 161 -10.56 -20.38 -6.17
N GLY A 162 -11.28 -19.34 -5.83
CA GLY A 162 -11.11 -18.67 -4.57
C GLY A 162 -12.31 -17.82 -4.18
N GLY A 163 -12.26 -17.29 -2.97
CA GLY A 163 -13.25 -16.36 -2.45
C GLY A 163 -12.88 -14.93 -2.78
N THR A 164 -13.81 -14.19 -3.38
CA THR A 164 -13.81 -12.75 -3.31
C THR A 164 -15.21 -12.26 -3.05
N GLY A 165 -15.39 -11.50 -1.97
CA GLY A 165 -16.69 -10.92 -1.63
C GLY A 165 -17.04 -9.68 -2.43
N ALA A 166 -16.19 -9.25 -3.36
CA ALA A 166 -16.35 -7.98 -4.08
C ALA A 166 -16.53 -8.13 -5.59
N SER A 167 -16.44 -9.35 -6.15
CA SER A 167 -16.51 -9.56 -7.60
C SER A 167 -17.82 -10.13 -8.05
N PRO A 168 -18.27 -9.81 -9.27
CA PRO A 168 -19.40 -10.46 -9.92
C PRO A 168 -19.19 -11.97 -10.02
N LEU A 169 -20.29 -12.72 -10.02
CA LEU A 169 -20.22 -14.16 -10.11
C LEU A 169 -19.62 -14.64 -11.46
N SER A 170 -19.80 -13.85 -12.51
CA SER A 170 -19.18 -14.11 -13.83
C SER A 170 -17.65 -14.10 -13.75
N SER A 171 -17.05 -13.12 -13.10
CA SER A 171 -15.59 -13.08 -12.89
C SER A 171 -15.11 -14.28 -12.10
N VAL A 172 -15.76 -14.60 -10.98
CA VAL A 172 -15.37 -15.72 -10.10
C VAL A 172 -15.45 -17.07 -10.81
N LYS A 173 -16.39 -17.23 -11.77
CA LYS A 173 -16.59 -18.50 -12.48
C LYS A 173 -15.77 -18.65 -13.75
N HIS A 174 -15.39 -17.54 -14.40
CA HIS A 174 -14.93 -17.58 -15.79
C HIS A 174 -13.59 -16.86 -16.02
N ALA A 175 -13.09 -16.08 -15.08
CA ALA A 175 -11.78 -15.48 -15.16
C ALA A 175 -10.71 -16.31 -14.44
N GLY A 176 -9.45 -16.19 -14.87
CA GLY A 176 -8.31 -16.86 -14.26
C GLY A 176 -8.12 -18.32 -14.67
N ALA A 177 -7.05 -18.92 -14.19
CA ALA A 177 -6.64 -20.30 -14.48
C ALA A 177 -6.40 -21.12 -13.18
N PRO A 178 -6.45 -22.46 -13.25
CA PRO A 178 -6.11 -23.32 -12.10
C PRO A 178 -4.69 -23.05 -11.60
N TRP A 179 -4.51 -23.09 -10.27
CA TRP A 179 -3.18 -22.87 -9.65
C TRP A 179 -2.16 -23.93 -10.08
N GLU A 180 -2.60 -25.14 -10.37
CA GLU A 180 -1.75 -26.25 -10.79
C GLU A 180 -0.96 -25.92 -12.05
N LEU A 181 -1.59 -25.27 -13.03
CA LEU A 181 -0.94 -24.84 -14.26
C LEU A 181 0.11 -23.77 -14.00
N GLY A 182 -0.26 -22.72 -13.29
CA GLY A 182 0.64 -21.60 -12.97
C GLY A 182 1.80 -22.03 -12.08
N LEU A 183 1.55 -22.90 -11.10
CA LEU A 183 2.59 -23.42 -10.21
C LEU A 183 3.60 -24.29 -10.97
N ALA A 184 3.13 -25.24 -11.79
CA ALA A 184 4.01 -26.10 -12.58
C ALA A 184 4.87 -25.31 -13.56
N GLU A 185 4.29 -24.33 -14.27
CA GLU A 185 5.03 -23.42 -15.15
C GLU A 185 6.08 -22.62 -14.37
N THR A 186 5.72 -22.09 -13.20
CA THR A 186 6.64 -21.34 -12.33
C THR A 186 7.80 -22.21 -11.85
N GLN A 187 7.51 -23.40 -11.32
CA GLN A 187 8.53 -24.35 -10.85
C GLN A 187 9.51 -24.69 -11.96
N GLN A 188 9.01 -25.09 -13.12
CA GLN A 188 9.84 -25.48 -14.26
C GLN A 188 10.70 -24.31 -14.73
N THR A 189 10.13 -23.11 -14.87
CA THR A 189 10.85 -21.93 -15.33
C THR A 189 11.94 -21.51 -14.34
N LEU A 190 11.65 -21.50 -13.03
CA LEU A 190 12.64 -21.15 -12.00
C LEU A 190 13.78 -22.17 -11.95
N VAL A 191 13.49 -23.46 -12.06
CA VAL A 191 14.51 -24.52 -12.10
C VAL A 191 15.39 -24.39 -13.34
N LEU A 192 14.80 -24.24 -14.54
CA LEU A 192 15.53 -24.06 -15.80
C LEU A 192 16.47 -22.85 -15.80
N ASN A 193 16.13 -21.81 -15.07
CA ASN A 193 16.94 -20.59 -14.98
C ASN A 193 17.88 -20.56 -13.76
N GLY A 194 17.96 -21.63 -12.96
CA GLY A 194 18.78 -21.66 -11.75
C GLY A 194 18.35 -20.62 -10.68
N LEU A 195 17.08 -20.27 -10.65
CA LEU A 195 16.52 -19.25 -9.77
C LEU A 195 15.73 -19.83 -8.58
N ARG A 196 15.40 -21.12 -8.64
CA ARG A 196 14.49 -21.76 -7.69
C ARG A 196 15.02 -21.79 -6.25
N SER A 197 16.32 -21.92 -6.10
CA SER A 197 17.01 -22.00 -4.80
C SER A 197 16.80 -20.78 -3.92
N ARG A 198 16.64 -19.60 -4.50
CA ARG A 198 16.67 -18.32 -3.79
C ARG A 198 15.32 -17.66 -3.56
N ILE A 199 14.22 -18.32 -3.96
CA ILE A 199 12.86 -17.80 -3.77
C ILE A 199 11.92 -18.90 -3.29
N ARG A 200 11.10 -18.59 -2.28
CA ARG A 200 10.02 -19.46 -1.84
C ARG A 200 8.83 -19.33 -2.77
N VAL A 201 8.21 -20.44 -3.10
CA VAL A 201 7.02 -20.49 -3.95
C VAL A 201 5.82 -20.96 -3.13
N GLN A 202 4.78 -20.14 -3.09
CA GLN A 202 3.50 -20.48 -2.47
C GLN A 202 2.42 -20.64 -3.54
N ALA A 203 1.51 -21.59 -3.35
CA ALA A 203 0.28 -21.69 -4.12
C ALA A 203 -0.94 -21.39 -3.25
N ASP A 204 -1.94 -20.72 -3.81
CA ASP A 204 -3.27 -20.58 -3.20
C ASP A 204 -4.38 -20.75 -4.25
N GLY A 205 -5.60 -21.06 -3.80
CA GLY A 205 -6.77 -21.27 -4.65
C GLY A 205 -7.57 -22.50 -4.24
N GLN A 206 -8.44 -22.38 -3.21
CA GLN A 206 -9.30 -23.46 -2.69
C GLN A 206 -8.54 -24.66 -2.09
N MET A 207 -7.39 -24.44 -1.50
CA MET A 207 -6.72 -25.44 -0.69
C MET A 207 -7.59 -25.81 0.52
N LYS A 208 -7.85 -27.10 0.77
CA LYS A 208 -8.79 -27.60 1.79
C LYS A 208 -8.28 -28.78 2.59
N THR A 209 -7.46 -29.66 2.00
CA THR A 209 -7.07 -30.96 2.56
C THR A 209 -5.56 -31.13 2.60
N GLY A 210 -5.09 -32.09 3.38
CA GLY A 210 -3.69 -32.51 3.34
C GLY A 210 -3.26 -33.04 1.99
N ARG A 211 -4.19 -33.65 1.24
CA ARG A 211 -3.94 -34.08 -0.13
C ARG A 211 -3.65 -32.90 -1.05
N ASP A 212 -4.38 -31.78 -0.94
CA ASP A 212 -4.10 -30.57 -1.74
C ASP A 212 -2.71 -30.04 -1.44
N VAL A 213 -2.30 -30.04 -0.16
CA VAL A 213 -0.95 -29.63 0.27
C VAL A 213 0.12 -30.50 -0.37
N VAL A 214 -0.05 -31.83 -0.34
CA VAL A 214 0.91 -32.78 -0.93
C VAL A 214 1.02 -32.60 -2.44
N ILE A 215 -0.10 -32.43 -3.15
CA ILE A 215 -0.09 -32.18 -4.61
C ILE A 215 0.59 -30.86 -4.93
N ALA A 216 0.30 -29.80 -4.18
CA ALA A 216 0.96 -28.51 -4.37
C ALA A 216 2.48 -28.60 -4.18
N ALA A 217 2.95 -29.31 -3.16
CA ALA A 217 4.36 -29.56 -2.97
C ALA A 217 4.98 -30.36 -4.13
N MET A 218 4.33 -31.44 -4.58
CA MET A 218 4.81 -32.20 -5.73
C MET A 218 4.91 -31.37 -7.01
N LEU A 219 4.04 -30.38 -7.20
CA LEU A 219 4.09 -29.43 -8.32
C LEU A 219 5.06 -28.26 -8.09
N GLY A 220 5.67 -28.14 -6.90
CA GLY A 220 6.77 -27.21 -6.65
C GLY A 220 6.52 -26.14 -5.59
N ALA A 221 5.47 -26.20 -4.78
CA ALA A 221 5.23 -25.25 -3.71
C ALA A 221 6.05 -25.57 -2.44
N ASP A 222 6.75 -24.58 -1.88
CA ASP A 222 7.32 -24.63 -0.53
C ASP A 222 6.24 -24.35 0.54
N GLU A 223 5.23 -23.56 0.19
CA GLU A 223 4.19 -23.10 1.10
C GLU A 223 2.81 -23.13 0.43
N VAL A 224 1.75 -23.21 1.24
CA VAL A 224 0.37 -23.26 0.76
C VAL A 224 -0.49 -22.25 1.49
N GLY A 225 -1.29 -21.49 0.73
CA GLY A 225 -2.19 -20.47 1.27
C GLY A 225 -3.64 -20.94 1.36
N PHE A 226 -4.27 -20.70 2.51
CA PHE A 226 -5.66 -21.04 2.78
C PHE A 226 -6.48 -19.77 2.99
N ALA A 227 -7.68 -19.69 2.41
CA ALA A 227 -8.60 -18.60 2.63
C ALA A 227 -10.05 -19.08 2.86
N THR A 228 -10.64 -19.76 1.87
CA THR A 228 -12.04 -20.21 1.95
C THR A 228 -12.26 -21.28 3.02
N ALA A 229 -11.36 -22.23 3.16
CA ALA A 229 -11.52 -23.32 4.12
C ALA A 229 -11.57 -22.83 5.58
N PRO A 230 -10.65 -21.97 6.07
CA PRO A 230 -10.79 -21.35 7.39
C PRO A 230 -12.08 -20.56 7.56
N LEU A 231 -12.55 -19.82 6.53
CA LEU A 231 -13.83 -19.11 6.62
C LEU A 231 -15.02 -20.07 6.79
N VAL A 232 -15.01 -21.22 6.10
CA VAL A 232 -16.05 -22.25 6.25
C VAL A 232 -16.00 -22.86 7.64
N VAL A 233 -14.81 -23.12 8.17
CA VAL A 233 -14.60 -23.60 9.54
C VAL A 233 -15.16 -22.63 10.57
N GLU A 234 -15.06 -21.31 10.30
CA GLU A 234 -15.61 -20.23 11.11
C GLU A 234 -17.12 -19.96 10.87
N GLY A 235 -17.81 -20.79 10.09
CA GLY A 235 -19.26 -20.72 9.87
C GLY A 235 -19.70 -20.03 8.58
N CYS A 236 -18.81 -19.76 7.63
CA CYS A 236 -19.20 -19.22 6.31
C CYS A 236 -20.02 -20.25 5.52
N ILE A 237 -21.21 -19.89 5.08
CA ILE A 237 -22.12 -20.72 4.30
C ILE A 237 -21.99 -20.52 2.78
N MET A 238 -20.95 -19.83 2.33
CA MET A 238 -20.66 -19.58 0.90
C MET A 238 -21.78 -18.85 0.13
N LEU A 239 -22.52 -17.95 0.82
CA LEU A 239 -23.65 -17.20 0.25
C LEU A 239 -23.25 -16.28 -0.92
N ARG A 240 -21.99 -15.85 -0.97
CA ARG A 240 -21.42 -14.97 -2.02
C ARG A 240 -22.10 -13.60 -2.15
N LYS A 241 -22.65 -13.07 -1.06
CA LYS A 241 -23.23 -11.72 -0.97
C LYS A 241 -22.43 -10.77 -0.07
N CYS A 242 -21.15 -11.10 0.17
CA CYS A 242 -20.28 -10.34 1.08
C CYS A 242 -20.10 -8.87 0.65
N HIS A 243 -20.13 -8.59 -0.66
CA HIS A 243 -19.99 -7.23 -1.21
C HIS A 243 -21.18 -6.31 -0.85
N LEU A 244 -22.35 -6.89 -0.54
CA LEU A 244 -23.54 -6.12 -0.17
C LEU A 244 -23.63 -5.78 1.32
N ASN A 245 -22.65 -6.14 2.14
CA ASN A 245 -22.66 -5.96 3.60
C ASN A 245 -23.80 -6.73 4.32
N THR A 246 -24.36 -7.77 3.70
CA THR A 246 -25.53 -8.53 4.16
C THR A 246 -25.22 -9.98 4.55
N CYS A 247 -24.02 -10.24 5.08
CA CYS A 247 -23.62 -11.58 5.48
C CYS A 247 -24.48 -12.08 6.65
N SER A 248 -25.38 -13.04 6.40
CA SER A 248 -26.36 -13.52 7.38
C SER A 248 -25.77 -14.27 8.57
N VAL A 249 -24.53 -14.73 8.46
CA VAL A 249 -23.78 -15.44 9.52
C VAL A 249 -22.68 -14.59 10.17
N GLY A 250 -22.61 -13.30 9.87
CA GLY A 250 -21.73 -12.38 10.54
C GLY A 250 -20.24 -12.39 10.12
N VAL A 251 -19.79 -13.34 9.30
CA VAL A 251 -18.36 -13.53 8.95
C VAL A 251 -17.79 -12.35 8.15
N ALA A 252 -18.57 -11.74 7.26
CA ALA A 252 -18.08 -10.75 6.30
C ALA A 252 -19.02 -9.55 6.16
N THR A 253 -19.38 -8.92 7.26
CA THR A 253 -20.25 -7.73 7.31
C THR A 253 -19.72 -6.73 8.33
N GLN A 254 -20.07 -5.45 8.16
CA GLN A 254 -19.86 -4.38 9.14
C GLN A 254 -21.16 -3.99 9.87
N ASP A 255 -22.30 -4.58 9.47
CA ASP A 255 -23.57 -4.37 10.17
C ASP A 255 -23.52 -4.95 11.59
N PRO A 256 -23.74 -4.16 12.66
CA PRO A 256 -23.60 -4.63 14.05
C PRO A 256 -24.53 -5.79 14.41
N ILE A 257 -25.77 -5.79 13.87
CA ILE A 257 -26.77 -6.84 14.16
C ILE A 257 -26.35 -8.16 13.50
N LEU A 258 -25.84 -8.08 12.26
CA LEU A 258 -25.38 -9.28 11.55
C LEU A 258 -24.04 -9.78 12.12
N ARG A 259 -23.13 -8.89 12.51
CA ARG A 259 -21.86 -9.25 13.16
C ARG A 259 -22.08 -10.02 14.47
N ALA A 260 -23.09 -9.67 15.25
CA ALA A 260 -23.43 -10.37 16.50
C ALA A 260 -23.81 -11.85 16.29
N LYS A 261 -24.08 -12.29 15.05
CA LYS A 261 -24.36 -13.68 14.69
C LYS A 261 -23.12 -14.53 14.44
N PHE A 262 -21.93 -13.91 14.45
CA PHE A 262 -20.68 -14.64 14.24
C PHE A 262 -20.44 -15.61 15.40
N ALA A 263 -20.29 -16.90 15.10
CA ALA A 263 -20.14 -17.99 16.07
C ALA A 263 -18.81 -18.75 15.94
N GLY A 264 -17.88 -18.24 15.11
CA GLY A 264 -16.56 -18.84 14.91
C GLY A 264 -15.68 -18.74 16.16
N LYS A 265 -14.74 -19.67 16.29
CA LYS A 265 -13.77 -19.72 17.39
C LYS A 265 -12.38 -20.06 16.85
N PRO A 266 -11.30 -19.41 17.37
CA PRO A 266 -9.93 -19.67 16.93
C PRO A 266 -9.55 -21.16 16.99
N GLU A 267 -10.03 -21.90 18.00
CA GLU A 267 -9.74 -23.32 18.19
C GLU A 267 -10.22 -24.16 17.02
N TYR A 268 -11.30 -23.77 16.34
CA TYR A 268 -11.79 -24.49 15.16
C TYR A 268 -10.76 -24.45 14.03
N VAL A 269 -10.16 -23.30 13.80
CA VAL A 269 -9.12 -23.12 12.78
C VAL A 269 -7.84 -23.86 13.17
N VAL A 270 -7.43 -23.78 14.44
CA VAL A 270 -6.26 -24.50 14.97
C VAL A 270 -6.43 -26.01 14.74
N ASN A 271 -7.56 -26.60 15.18
CA ASN A 271 -7.84 -28.02 15.03
C ASN A 271 -7.90 -28.44 13.55
N TYR A 272 -8.52 -27.61 12.71
CA TYR A 272 -8.57 -27.86 11.27
C TYR A 272 -7.19 -27.97 10.66
N PHE A 273 -6.25 -27.07 10.99
CA PHE A 273 -4.89 -27.15 10.44
C PHE A 273 -4.09 -28.32 11.00
N PHE A 274 -4.32 -28.75 12.24
CA PHE A 274 -3.75 -30.00 12.74
C PHE A 274 -4.24 -31.20 11.93
N PHE A 275 -5.52 -31.27 11.57
CA PHE A 275 -6.04 -32.35 10.73
C PHE A 275 -5.47 -32.31 9.31
N VAL A 276 -5.34 -31.14 8.69
CA VAL A 276 -4.71 -30.98 7.37
C VAL A 276 -3.24 -31.45 7.41
N ALA A 277 -2.49 -31.07 8.44
CA ALA A 277 -1.10 -31.47 8.59
C ALA A 277 -0.97 -32.99 8.82
N GLU A 278 -1.85 -33.57 9.63
CA GLU A 278 -1.83 -35.01 9.89
C GLU A 278 -2.18 -35.83 8.64
N GLU A 279 -3.19 -35.40 7.86
CA GLU A 279 -3.50 -36.04 6.57
C GLU A 279 -2.31 -35.97 5.61
N ALA A 280 -1.66 -34.80 5.48
CA ALA A 280 -0.46 -34.66 4.66
C ALA A 280 0.66 -35.59 5.14
N ARG A 281 0.90 -35.67 6.46
CA ARG A 281 1.90 -36.58 7.06
C ARG A 281 1.60 -38.05 6.75
N GLN A 282 0.34 -38.48 6.81
CA GLN A 282 -0.05 -39.85 6.51
C GLN A 282 0.20 -40.20 5.03
N ILE A 283 -0.13 -39.28 4.11
CA ILE A 283 0.13 -39.48 2.67
C ILE A 283 1.65 -39.56 2.42
N MET A 284 2.44 -38.65 3.01
CA MET A 284 3.90 -38.68 2.90
C MET A 284 4.50 -39.99 3.43
N ALA A 285 3.97 -40.50 4.55
CA ALA A 285 4.40 -41.79 5.11
C ALA A 285 4.12 -42.97 4.17
N GLN A 286 2.96 -42.96 3.51
CA GLN A 286 2.61 -44.00 2.49
C GLN A 286 3.55 -43.92 1.28
N LEU A 287 4.03 -42.73 0.92
CA LEU A 287 4.99 -42.52 -0.17
C LEU A 287 6.45 -42.77 0.26
N GLY A 288 6.73 -43.01 1.53
CA GLY A 288 8.08 -43.17 2.06
C GLY A 288 8.87 -41.86 2.16
N ILE A 289 8.21 -40.71 2.10
CA ILE A 289 8.81 -39.34 2.19
C ILE A 289 8.86 -38.89 3.66
N ARG A 290 10.04 -38.46 4.13
CA ARG A 290 10.24 -38.11 5.54
C ARG A 290 10.12 -36.62 5.81
N THR A 291 10.58 -35.77 4.87
CA THR A 291 10.57 -34.33 5.02
C THR A 291 9.74 -33.69 3.89
N PHE A 292 9.19 -32.50 4.15
CA PHE A 292 8.40 -31.78 3.16
C PHE A 292 9.28 -31.36 1.95
N ASP A 293 10.53 -30.97 2.21
CA ASP A 293 11.48 -30.57 1.17
C ASP A 293 11.78 -31.71 0.16
N GLU A 294 11.82 -32.97 0.64
CA GLU A 294 11.97 -34.13 -0.24
C GLU A 294 10.81 -34.29 -1.22
N LEU A 295 9.62 -33.82 -0.86
CA LEU A 295 8.41 -33.92 -1.67
C LEU A 295 8.35 -32.88 -2.80
N ILE A 296 9.00 -31.71 -2.60
CA ILE A 296 8.87 -30.57 -3.53
C ILE A 296 9.41 -30.92 -4.92
N GLY A 297 8.56 -30.70 -5.93
CA GLY A 297 8.88 -30.95 -7.33
C GLY A 297 8.91 -32.44 -7.74
N ARG A 298 8.39 -33.35 -6.89
CA ARG A 298 8.33 -34.80 -7.16
C ARG A 298 7.09 -35.17 -7.97
N THR A 299 6.94 -34.61 -9.16
CA THR A 299 5.82 -34.91 -10.08
C THR A 299 5.82 -36.36 -10.57
N ASP A 300 6.96 -37.06 -10.47
CA ASP A 300 7.10 -38.50 -10.75
C ASP A 300 6.24 -39.39 -9.83
N LEU A 301 5.83 -38.88 -8.66
CA LEU A 301 4.96 -39.59 -7.72
C LEU A 301 3.45 -39.41 -8.03
N LEU A 302 3.09 -38.61 -9.02
CA LEU A 302 1.70 -38.37 -9.42
C LEU A 302 1.27 -39.39 -10.49
N ASP A 303 0.36 -40.31 -10.10
CA ASP A 303 -0.26 -41.25 -11.04
C ASP A 303 -1.44 -40.59 -11.77
N LYS A 304 -1.36 -40.57 -13.10
CA LYS A 304 -2.39 -40.03 -13.99
C LYS A 304 -3.35 -41.08 -14.54
N SER A 305 -3.10 -42.36 -14.30
CA SER A 305 -3.82 -43.45 -14.96
C SER A 305 -5.31 -43.47 -14.66
N THR A 306 -5.69 -43.17 -13.42
CA THR A 306 -7.11 -43.16 -13.00
C THR A 306 -7.86 -41.92 -13.50
N ALA A 307 -7.20 -40.78 -13.68
CA ALA A 307 -7.81 -39.54 -14.20
C ALA A 307 -8.25 -39.70 -15.67
N ILE A 308 -7.52 -40.46 -16.47
CA ILE A 308 -7.78 -40.64 -17.91
C ILE A 308 -9.10 -41.39 -18.18
N THR A 309 -9.62 -42.13 -17.22
CA THR A 309 -10.89 -42.88 -17.38
C THR A 309 -12.13 -42.00 -17.30
N HIS A 310 -12.02 -40.81 -16.72
CA HIS A 310 -13.15 -39.84 -16.64
C HIS A 310 -13.44 -39.26 -18.02
N TRP A 311 -14.72 -39.20 -18.40
CA TRP A 311 -15.12 -38.77 -19.75
C TRP A 311 -14.68 -37.39 -20.15
N LYS A 312 -14.60 -36.43 -19.21
CA LYS A 312 -14.06 -35.05 -19.43
C LYS A 312 -12.53 -35.00 -19.52
N ALA A 313 -11.84 -35.99 -18.94
CA ALA A 313 -10.39 -36.04 -18.96
C ALA A 313 -9.85 -36.80 -20.20
N LYS A 314 -10.74 -37.45 -20.96
CA LYS A 314 -10.38 -38.17 -22.18
C LYS A 314 -9.77 -37.20 -23.21
N GLY A 315 -8.51 -37.37 -23.52
CA GLY A 315 -7.75 -36.53 -24.44
C GLY A 315 -6.94 -35.42 -23.76
N LEU A 316 -6.98 -35.29 -22.43
CA LEU A 316 -6.05 -34.38 -21.72
C LEU A 316 -4.65 -35.01 -21.67
N ASP A 317 -3.66 -34.19 -22.02
CA ASP A 317 -2.24 -34.55 -21.88
C ASP A 317 -1.61 -33.79 -20.70
N PHE A 318 -1.24 -34.52 -19.65
CA PHE A 318 -0.58 -33.99 -18.46
C PHE A 318 0.95 -33.99 -18.56
N SER A 319 1.52 -34.43 -19.68
CA SER A 319 2.98 -34.56 -19.80
C SER A 319 3.74 -33.28 -19.56
N ARG A 320 3.20 -32.12 -20.04
CA ARG A 320 3.80 -30.82 -19.82
C ARG A 320 3.63 -30.31 -18.38
N LEU A 321 2.48 -30.58 -17.76
CA LEU A 321 2.22 -30.22 -16.37
C LEU A 321 3.16 -30.95 -15.41
N LEU A 322 3.38 -32.24 -15.65
CA LEU A 322 4.19 -33.10 -14.80
C LEU A 322 5.67 -33.18 -15.22
N HIS A 323 6.06 -32.38 -16.20
CA HIS A 323 7.44 -32.38 -16.68
C HIS A 323 8.43 -31.93 -15.59
N GLN A 324 9.49 -32.70 -15.41
CA GLN A 324 10.64 -32.32 -14.59
C GLN A 324 11.78 -31.86 -15.52
N PRO A 325 12.27 -30.61 -15.39
CA PRO A 325 13.42 -30.18 -16.15
C PRO A 325 14.65 -31.07 -15.87
N ASP A 326 15.33 -31.50 -16.92
CA ASP A 326 16.58 -32.26 -16.81
C ASP A 326 17.72 -31.27 -16.49
N MET A 327 18.06 -31.17 -15.21
CA MET A 327 19.05 -30.25 -14.69
C MET A 327 20.07 -30.97 -13.80
N PRO A 328 21.31 -30.48 -13.72
CA PRO A 328 22.30 -31.02 -12.80
C PRO A 328 21.79 -31.09 -11.36
N ALA A 329 22.22 -32.09 -10.60
CA ALA A 329 21.83 -32.30 -9.21
C ALA A 329 22.17 -31.11 -8.26
N SER A 330 23.06 -30.22 -8.69
CA SER A 330 23.39 -28.98 -7.99
C SER A 330 22.30 -27.91 -8.07
N VAL A 331 21.35 -28.04 -9.01
CA VAL A 331 20.22 -27.11 -9.15
C VAL A 331 19.09 -27.56 -8.23
N SER A 332 18.82 -26.76 -7.19
CA SER A 332 17.77 -27.08 -6.23
C SER A 332 16.37 -26.97 -6.82
N ARG A 333 15.46 -27.84 -6.36
CA ARG A 333 14.04 -27.84 -6.69
C ARG A 333 13.19 -27.08 -5.68
N TYR A 334 13.76 -26.59 -4.59
CA TYR A 334 13.12 -25.86 -3.52
C TYR A 334 14.05 -24.76 -2.99
N HIS A 335 13.53 -23.92 -2.09
CA HIS A 335 14.27 -22.81 -1.51
C HIS A 335 15.34 -23.31 -0.53
N ILE A 336 16.58 -22.84 -0.72
CA ILE A 336 17.74 -23.18 0.15
C ILE A 336 18.62 -21.99 0.50
N GLU A 337 18.43 -20.83 -0.13
CA GLU A 337 19.29 -19.66 0.08
C GLU A 337 18.50 -18.36 0.08
N ASN A 338 18.92 -17.39 0.87
CA ASN A 338 18.26 -16.10 0.98
C ASN A 338 18.73 -15.11 -0.09
N GLN A 339 17.89 -14.13 -0.43
CA GLN A 339 18.25 -13.00 -1.28
C GLN A 339 19.16 -12.02 -0.54
N ASP A 340 20.21 -11.55 -1.22
CA ASP A 340 21.04 -10.44 -0.74
C ASP A 340 20.47 -9.11 -1.26
N HIS A 341 19.97 -8.27 -0.37
CA HIS A 341 19.40 -6.97 -0.69
C HIS A 341 20.42 -5.83 -0.68
N CYS A 342 21.68 -6.09 -0.36
CA CYS A 342 22.80 -5.13 -0.33
C CYS A 342 22.52 -3.87 0.52
N LEU A 343 21.80 -4.01 1.64
CA LEU A 343 21.43 -2.88 2.51
C LEU A 343 22.63 -2.31 3.28
N ASP A 344 23.70 -3.06 3.40
CA ASP A 344 24.98 -2.62 3.95
C ASP A 344 25.58 -1.42 3.20
N LYS A 345 25.23 -1.25 1.92
CA LYS A 345 25.69 -0.17 1.04
C LYS A 345 24.78 1.05 1.01
N ALA A 346 23.64 1.01 1.71
CA ALA A 346 22.69 2.11 1.73
C ALA A 346 23.28 3.35 2.42
N LEU A 347 23.00 4.55 1.85
CA LEU A 347 23.41 5.83 2.45
C LEU A 347 22.78 6.01 3.84
N ASP A 348 21.64 5.43 4.06
CA ASP A 348 20.90 5.49 5.32
C ASP A 348 21.68 4.95 6.52
N ASN A 349 22.66 4.06 6.34
CA ASN A 349 23.55 3.65 7.43
C ASN A 349 24.32 4.85 8.01
N VAL A 350 24.74 5.78 7.14
CA VAL A 350 25.39 7.04 7.54
C VAL A 350 24.37 8.00 8.18
N LEU A 351 23.14 8.06 7.65
CA LEU A 351 22.08 8.91 8.21
C LEU A 351 21.72 8.46 9.62
N ILE A 352 21.57 7.16 9.85
CA ILE A 352 21.25 6.57 11.16
C ILE A 352 22.35 6.89 12.18
N GLU A 353 23.62 6.69 11.81
CA GLU A 353 24.74 6.98 12.70
C GLU A 353 24.81 8.47 13.08
N LYS A 354 24.63 9.38 12.11
CA LYS A 354 24.61 10.83 12.36
C LYS A 354 23.37 11.29 13.16
N SER A 355 22.29 10.53 13.13
CA SER A 355 21.05 10.82 13.85
C SER A 355 20.95 10.16 15.22
N LYS A 356 22.01 9.55 15.72
CA LYS A 356 21.99 8.75 16.95
C LYS A 356 21.45 9.53 18.17
N ASP A 357 21.86 10.78 18.37
CA ASP A 357 21.39 11.59 19.50
C ASP A 357 19.90 11.92 19.37
N ALA A 358 19.39 12.13 18.15
CA ALA A 358 17.96 12.30 17.91
C ALA A 358 17.18 10.99 18.19
N LEU A 359 17.71 9.85 17.76
CA LEU A 359 17.07 8.54 17.93
C LEU A 359 17.06 8.06 19.39
N GLU A 360 18.08 8.40 20.20
CA GLU A 360 18.22 7.93 21.57
C GLU A 360 17.72 8.92 22.61
N LYS A 361 17.80 10.24 22.31
CA LYS A 361 17.55 11.32 23.29
C LYS A 361 16.54 12.35 22.82
N SER A 362 16.02 12.24 21.58
CA SER A 362 15.19 13.25 20.92
C SER A 362 15.87 14.62 20.79
N GLU A 363 17.19 14.66 20.77
CA GLU A 363 17.96 15.89 20.58
C GLU A 363 17.98 16.28 19.09
N LYS A 364 17.89 17.58 18.81
CA LYS A 364 17.93 18.08 17.43
C LYS A 364 19.30 17.86 16.80
N VAL A 365 19.31 17.30 15.60
CA VAL A 365 20.50 17.10 14.79
C VAL A 365 20.31 17.71 13.40
N SER A 366 21.38 18.30 12.84
CA SER A 366 21.40 18.81 11.48
C SER A 366 22.74 18.53 10.85
N PHE A 367 22.71 18.04 9.59
CA PHE A 367 23.94 17.75 8.84
C PHE A 367 23.72 17.80 7.34
N VAL A 368 24.83 18.00 6.62
CA VAL A 368 24.87 18.11 5.15
C VAL A 368 25.65 16.93 4.57
N LEU A 369 25.13 16.34 3.51
CA LEU A 369 25.78 15.23 2.81
C LEU A 369 25.62 15.36 1.28
N PRO A 370 26.58 14.85 0.49
CA PRO A 370 26.38 14.68 -0.93
C PRO A 370 25.46 13.49 -1.20
N VAL A 371 24.65 13.60 -2.25
CA VAL A 371 23.81 12.51 -2.74
C VAL A 371 24.06 12.30 -4.25
N LYS A 372 23.98 11.05 -4.69
CA LYS A 372 24.11 10.64 -6.08
C LYS A 372 22.92 9.81 -6.51
N ASN A 373 22.67 9.73 -7.81
CA ASN A 373 21.58 8.94 -8.39
C ASN A 373 21.63 7.43 -8.04
N LEU A 374 22.78 6.93 -7.61
CA LEU A 374 22.93 5.56 -7.07
C LEU A 374 22.37 5.39 -5.66
N ASN A 375 22.22 6.49 -4.92
CA ASN A 375 21.64 6.46 -3.57
C ASN A 375 20.11 6.48 -3.69
N ARG A 376 19.52 5.27 -3.70
CA ARG A 376 18.08 5.07 -3.79
C ARG A 376 17.47 4.95 -2.40
N THR A 377 16.19 5.28 -2.28
CA THR A 377 15.36 5.06 -1.07
C THR A 377 15.95 5.73 0.18
N VAL A 378 16.61 6.89 -0.04
CA VAL A 378 17.28 7.65 1.03
C VAL A 378 16.28 8.19 2.04
N GLY A 379 16.53 7.99 3.33
CA GLY A 379 15.68 8.41 4.44
C GLY A 379 14.72 7.33 4.95
N THR A 380 14.57 6.21 4.23
CA THR A 380 13.59 5.16 4.56
C THR A 380 14.05 4.27 5.71
N MET A 381 15.32 3.82 5.74
CA MET A 381 15.83 3.03 6.87
C MET A 381 15.89 3.88 8.15
N LEU A 382 16.26 5.16 8.04
CA LEU A 382 16.20 6.10 9.16
C LEU A 382 14.76 6.26 9.67
N SER A 383 13.79 6.39 8.77
CA SER A 383 12.36 6.46 9.12
C SER A 383 11.87 5.20 9.82
N SER A 384 12.37 4.03 9.40
CA SER A 384 12.12 2.75 10.08
C SER A 384 12.63 2.78 11.52
N GLU A 385 13.82 3.33 11.78
CA GLU A 385 14.37 3.47 13.11
C GLU A 385 13.55 4.42 14.00
N VAL A 386 13.06 5.54 13.43
CA VAL A 386 12.15 6.46 14.14
C VAL A 386 10.84 5.76 14.47
N ALA A 387 10.18 5.14 13.49
CA ALA A 387 8.89 4.50 13.70
C ALA A 387 8.94 3.31 14.67
N ARG A 388 10.05 2.58 14.73
CA ARG A 388 10.24 1.49 15.73
C ARG A 388 10.35 2.00 17.15
N ARG A 389 10.91 3.19 17.38
CA ARG A 389 11.11 3.76 18.71
C ARG A 389 9.93 4.62 19.16
N TYR A 390 9.35 5.37 18.26
CA TYR A 390 8.39 6.43 18.55
C TYR A 390 7.00 6.20 17.92
N GLY A 391 6.78 5.05 17.23
CA GLY A 391 5.51 4.73 16.59
C GLY A 391 5.17 5.67 15.44
N HIS A 392 3.87 5.83 15.20
CA HIS A 392 3.36 6.70 14.13
C HIS A 392 3.58 8.19 14.43
N ASP A 393 3.56 8.57 15.70
CA ASP A 393 3.71 9.97 16.10
C ASP A 393 5.14 10.49 15.85
N GLY A 394 6.11 9.61 15.75
CA GLY A 394 7.50 9.93 15.40
C GLY A 394 8.18 10.85 16.40
N LEU A 395 9.07 11.69 15.90
CA LEU A 395 9.80 12.72 16.67
C LEU A 395 9.13 14.09 16.48
N PRO A 396 9.35 15.06 17.38
CA PRO A 396 8.91 16.44 17.16
C PRO A 396 9.41 16.99 15.82
N ASP A 397 8.68 17.92 15.25
CA ASP A 397 9.02 18.56 13.98
C ASP A 397 10.47 19.03 13.93
N ASP A 398 11.14 18.73 12.80
CA ASP A 398 12.48 19.16 12.50
C ASP A 398 13.52 18.77 13.56
N THR A 399 13.33 17.59 14.16
CA THR A 399 14.30 16.99 15.08
C THR A 399 15.53 16.46 14.33
N ILE A 400 15.31 15.88 13.14
CA ILE A 400 16.39 15.44 12.25
C ILE A 400 16.30 16.24 10.96
N HIS A 401 17.26 17.11 10.71
CA HIS A 401 17.34 17.91 9.49
C HIS A 401 18.51 17.46 8.63
N ILE A 402 18.21 16.98 7.43
CA ILE A 402 19.19 16.43 6.49
C ILE A 402 19.19 17.28 5.23
N GLU A 403 20.27 18.01 4.98
CA GLU A 403 20.48 18.71 3.71
C GLU A 403 21.32 17.82 2.78
N LEU A 404 20.78 17.50 1.61
CA LEU A 404 21.44 16.69 0.58
C LEU A 404 21.78 17.54 -0.63
N HIS A 405 23.00 17.42 -1.13
CA HIS A 405 23.47 18.14 -2.33
C HIS A 405 23.74 17.17 -3.48
N GLY A 406 23.02 17.32 -4.59
CA GLY A 406 23.21 16.53 -5.81
C GLY A 406 21.91 16.02 -6.41
N THR A 407 21.99 14.88 -7.11
CA THR A 407 20.83 14.21 -7.70
C THR A 407 20.53 12.94 -6.90
N ALA A 408 19.38 12.92 -6.22
CA ALA A 408 18.96 11.73 -5.48
C ALA A 408 18.39 10.66 -6.42
N GLY A 409 18.64 9.39 -6.09
CA GLY A 409 18.08 8.25 -6.80
C GLY A 409 16.58 8.06 -6.56
N GLN A 410 16.02 7.02 -7.16
CA GLN A 410 14.60 6.69 -7.04
C GLN A 410 14.16 6.52 -5.58
N SER A 411 12.92 6.87 -5.28
CA SER A 411 12.28 6.73 -3.96
C SER A 411 12.99 7.51 -2.84
N ALA A 412 13.67 8.62 -3.13
CA ALA A 412 14.18 9.49 -2.07
C ALA A 412 13.02 9.95 -1.17
N ALA A 413 13.22 9.95 0.14
CA ALA A 413 12.21 10.24 1.16
C ALA A 413 10.97 9.31 1.13
N ALA A 414 11.06 8.11 0.54
CA ALA A 414 9.97 7.13 0.63
C ALA A 414 9.68 6.78 2.09
N PHE A 415 8.40 6.80 2.45
CA PHE A 415 7.92 6.51 3.81
C PHE A 415 8.54 7.39 4.91
N LEU A 416 8.97 8.61 4.58
CA LEU A 416 9.66 9.50 5.53
C LEU A 416 8.80 9.75 6.76
N ALA A 417 9.34 9.43 7.94
CA ALA A 417 8.62 9.51 9.21
C ALA A 417 8.58 10.95 9.77
N HIS A 418 7.58 11.21 10.62
CA HIS A 418 7.45 12.48 11.32
C HIS A 418 8.69 12.83 12.14
N GLY A 419 9.07 14.11 12.13
CA GLY A 419 10.26 14.64 12.79
C GLY A 419 11.51 14.66 11.91
N ILE A 420 11.47 14.08 10.70
CA ILE A 420 12.56 14.12 9.72
C ILE A 420 12.25 15.16 8.65
N THR A 421 13.15 16.10 8.44
CA THR A 421 13.16 17.02 7.29
C THR A 421 14.30 16.62 6.35
N LEU A 422 13.97 16.32 5.10
CA LEU A 422 14.93 16.06 4.03
C LEU A 422 14.87 17.22 3.04
N ASP A 423 15.93 18.03 3.01
CA ASP A 423 16.12 19.19 2.11
C ASP A 423 17.11 18.82 1.01
N LEU A 424 16.60 18.58 -0.20
CA LEU A 424 17.40 18.25 -1.38
C LEU A 424 17.69 19.50 -2.20
N VAL A 425 18.94 19.93 -2.16
CA VAL A 425 19.50 20.98 -3.03
C VAL A 425 20.01 20.34 -4.30
N GLY A 426 19.14 20.26 -5.29
CA GLY A 426 19.40 19.54 -6.54
C GLY A 426 18.13 18.95 -7.11
N GLU A 427 18.20 17.72 -7.61
CA GLU A 427 17.11 17.05 -8.33
C GLU A 427 16.79 15.70 -7.70
N GLY A 428 15.51 15.33 -7.68
CA GLY A 428 15.04 13.98 -7.33
C GLY A 428 14.65 13.18 -8.57
N ASN A 429 14.81 11.86 -8.48
CA ASN A 429 14.35 10.92 -9.51
C ASN A 429 12.85 10.58 -9.29
N ASP A 430 12.36 9.48 -9.87
CA ASP A 430 10.97 9.01 -9.68
C ASP A 430 10.69 8.62 -8.22
N TYR A 431 9.42 8.63 -7.86
CA TYR A 431 8.88 8.16 -6.57
C TYR A 431 9.33 8.94 -5.33
N VAL A 432 9.79 10.18 -5.48
CA VAL A 432 10.12 11.03 -4.31
C VAL A 432 8.92 11.14 -3.38
N GLY A 433 9.13 10.87 -2.08
CA GLY A 433 8.09 10.95 -1.07
C GLY A 433 6.99 9.88 -1.19
N LYS A 434 7.22 8.78 -1.92
CA LYS A 434 6.29 7.63 -1.96
C LYS A 434 5.94 7.20 -0.55
N GLY A 435 4.62 7.09 -0.24
CA GLY A 435 4.17 6.67 1.09
C GLY A 435 4.59 7.60 2.22
N LEU A 436 4.86 8.88 1.96
CA LEU A 436 5.25 9.87 2.97
C LEU A 436 4.41 9.71 4.24
N SER A 437 5.06 9.59 5.39
CA SER A 437 4.44 9.15 6.65
C SER A 437 4.66 10.17 7.79
N GLY A 438 4.57 11.47 7.47
CA GLY A 438 4.63 12.56 8.44
C GLY A 438 5.86 13.46 8.33
N GLY A 439 6.90 13.04 7.61
CA GLY A 439 8.10 13.86 7.42
C GLY A 439 7.90 15.05 6.49
N ARG A 440 8.92 15.88 6.37
CA ARG A 440 8.95 17.02 5.46
C ARG A 440 9.97 16.81 4.36
N VAL A 441 9.54 16.99 3.10
CA VAL A 441 10.39 16.92 1.91
C VAL A 441 10.49 18.30 1.30
N ILE A 442 11.71 18.77 1.08
CA ILE A 442 12.00 20.03 0.38
C ILE A 442 12.90 19.67 -0.80
N VAL A 443 12.53 20.09 -2.02
CA VAL A 443 13.39 19.96 -3.20
C VAL A 443 13.48 21.32 -3.87
N ARG A 444 14.70 21.78 -4.06
CA ARG A 444 14.97 23.12 -4.60
C ARG A 444 16.21 23.13 -5.47
N PRO A 445 16.25 23.97 -6.52
CA PRO A 445 17.43 24.09 -7.36
C PRO A 445 18.67 24.54 -6.57
N ASN A 446 19.85 24.18 -7.07
CA ASN A 446 21.08 24.73 -6.56
C ASN A 446 21.12 26.26 -6.83
N LYS A 447 21.80 27.02 -5.99
CA LYS A 447 21.96 28.49 -6.12
C LYS A 447 22.62 28.91 -7.44
N ASP A 448 23.41 28.03 -8.05
CA ASP A 448 24.06 28.26 -9.33
C ASP A 448 23.15 28.00 -10.55
N PHE A 449 21.95 27.46 -10.33
CA PHE A 449 20.95 27.26 -11.36
C PHE A 449 20.43 28.61 -11.88
N ARG A 450 20.57 28.84 -13.19
CA ARG A 450 20.23 30.13 -13.82
C ARG A 450 18.90 30.14 -14.58
N GLY A 451 18.21 29.00 -14.67
CA GLY A 451 16.91 28.87 -15.29
C GLY A 451 15.78 29.28 -14.33
N ALA A 452 14.57 29.44 -14.85
CA ALA A 452 13.39 29.53 -14.00
C ALA A 452 13.02 28.12 -13.48
N ALA A 453 12.85 27.97 -12.18
CA ALA A 453 12.47 26.68 -11.59
C ALA A 453 11.14 26.18 -12.14
N SER A 454 10.17 27.07 -12.34
CA SER A 454 8.84 26.77 -12.91
C SER A 454 8.86 26.15 -14.31
N ASP A 455 9.96 26.27 -15.03
CA ASP A 455 10.10 25.78 -16.42
C ASP A 455 10.95 24.50 -16.49
N ASN A 456 11.41 24.00 -15.35
CA ASN A 456 12.34 22.88 -15.29
C ASN A 456 11.86 21.75 -14.37
N MET A 457 12.09 20.51 -14.80
CA MET A 457 11.82 19.32 -14.00
C MET A 457 12.76 19.30 -12.80
N ILE A 458 12.21 19.18 -11.58
CA ILE A 458 12.97 19.05 -10.34
C ILE A 458 12.87 17.67 -9.73
N VAL A 459 11.80 16.95 -10.03
CA VAL A 459 11.53 15.57 -9.60
C VAL A 459 10.91 14.78 -10.76
N GLY A 460 11.08 13.47 -10.76
CA GLY A 460 10.57 12.58 -11.80
C GLY A 460 9.07 12.31 -11.69
N ASN A 461 8.67 11.07 -12.05
CA ASN A 461 7.28 10.63 -12.10
C ASN A 461 6.82 10.07 -10.76
N THR A 462 5.50 9.97 -10.58
CA THR A 462 4.83 9.25 -9.49
C THR A 462 5.28 9.72 -8.10
N VAL A 463 5.54 11.02 -7.97
CA VAL A 463 5.96 11.69 -6.74
C VAL A 463 4.80 11.71 -5.75
N LEU A 464 5.05 11.49 -4.46
CA LEU A 464 4.06 11.38 -3.37
C LEU A 464 3.01 10.28 -3.57
N TYR A 465 3.30 9.25 -4.34
CA TYR A 465 2.40 8.12 -4.53
C TYR A 465 1.99 7.49 -3.20
N GLY A 466 0.69 7.48 -2.93
CA GLY A 466 0.15 6.89 -1.70
C GLY A 466 0.64 7.56 -0.41
N ALA A 467 1.07 8.82 -0.44
CA ALA A 467 1.44 9.59 0.74
C ALA A 467 0.27 9.67 1.72
N VAL A 468 0.52 9.50 3.02
CA VAL A 468 -0.53 9.42 4.06
C VAL A 468 -0.54 10.61 5.00
N SER A 469 0.60 11.27 5.17
CA SER A 469 0.74 12.47 6.01
C SER A 469 2.09 13.15 5.74
N GLY A 470 2.29 14.35 6.27
CA GLY A 470 3.52 15.13 6.09
C GLY A 470 3.40 16.22 5.05
N GLU A 471 4.54 16.80 4.69
CA GLU A 471 4.60 17.98 3.82
C GLU A 471 5.65 17.83 2.73
N ALA A 472 5.36 18.37 1.52
CA ALA A 472 6.33 18.41 0.44
C ALA A 472 6.30 19.78 -0.27
N PHE A 473 7.47 20.43 -0.38
CA PHE A 473 7.64 21.72 -1.04
C PHE A 473 8.68 21.60 -2.16
N LEU A 474 8.21 21.66 -3.40
CA LEU A 474 9.01 21.31 -4.58
C LEU A 474 9.07 22.52 -5.53
N SER A 475 10.23 23.18 -5.61
CA SER A 475 10.43 24.34 -6.49
C SER A 475 10.89 23.87 -7.86
N GLY A 476 9.94 23.67 -8.75
CA GLY A 476 10.08 23.17 -10.11
C GLY A 476 8.89 22.32 -10.52
N VAL A 477 9.04 21.58 -11.62
CA VAL A 477 8.00 20.77 -12.23
C VAL A 477 8.21 19.29 -11.88
N ALA A 478 7.13 18.56 -11.63
CA ALA A 478 7.15 17.10 -11.55
C ALA A 478 6.72 16.46 -12.88
N GLY A 479 7.13 15.22 -13.07
CA GLY A 479 6.64 14.38 -14.15
C GLY A 479 5.17 13.98 -14.00
N GLU A 480 4.81 12.87 -14.60
CA GLU A 480 3.44 12.34 -14.57
C GLU A 480 3.07 11.72 -13.22
N ARG A 481 1.76 11.62 -12.96
CA ARG A 481 1.17 10.94 -11.80
C ARG A 481 1.59 11.52 -10.44
N PHE A 482 1.72 12.83 -10.38
CA PHE A 482 1.98 13.54 -9.12
C PHE A 482 0.83 13.36 -8.13
N ALA A 483 1.13 13.07 -6.86
CA ALA A 483 0.18 12.90 -5.75
C ALA A 483 -0.93 11.85 -5.99
N VAL A 484 -0.69 10.87 -6.87
CA VAL A 484 -1.64 9.76 -7.07
C VAL A 484 -1.85 9.01 -5.75
N ARG A 485 -3.12 8.82 -5.37
CA ARG A 485 -3.51 8.17 -4.12
C ARG A 485 -3.00 8.86 -2.85
N ASN A 486 -2.68 10.14 -2.91
CA ASN A 486 -2.43 10.92 -1.69
C ASN A 486 -3.67 10.85 -0.78
N SER A 487 -3.48 10.55 0.49
CA SER A 487 -4.55 10.41 1.49
C SER A 487 -4.41 11.36 2.69
N GLY A 488 -3.38 12.24 2.73
CA GLY A 488 -3.26 13.18 3.84
C GLY A 488 -2.05 14.11 3.80
N ALA A 489 -1.14 13.98 2.84
CA ALA A 489 -0.01 14.88 2.74
C ALA A 489 -0.40 16.25 2.13
N ALA A 490 0.22 17.32 2.62
CA ALA A 490 0.12 18.65 2.05
C ALA A 490 1.33 18.98 1.17
N THR A 491 1.10 19.52 -0.04
CA THR A 491 2.19 19.77 -0.98
C THR A 491 1.99 21.00 -1.82
N VAL A 492 3.09 21.65 -2.18
CA VAL A 492 3.14 22.75 -3.15
C VAL A 492 4.19 22.45 -4.21
N ILE A 493 3.81 22.59 -5.48
CA ILE A 493 4.66 22.37 -6.64
C ILE A 493 4.40 23.42 -7.72
N GLU A 494 5.37 23.67 -8.60
CA GLU A 494 5.28 24.73 -9.61
C GLU A 494 4.74 24.27 -10.97
N GLY A 495 4.52 22.96 -11.15
CA GLY A 495 3.88 22.37 -12.31
C GLY A 495 3.87 20.84 -12.25
N VAL A 496 2.97 20.18 -12.97
CA VAL A 496 2.85 18.71 -12.99
C VAL A 496 2.50 18.21 -14.40
N GLY A 497 2.95 17.00 -14.73
CA GLY A 497 2.58 16.30 -15.95
C GLY A 497 1.15 15.74 -15.93
N ASP A 498 0.89 14.77 -16.81
CA ASP A 498 -0.41 14.10 -16.95
C ASP A 498 -0.76 13.29 -15.68
N HIS A 499 -2.07 13.11 -15.43
CA HIS A 499 -2.61 12.24 -14.38
C HIS A 499 -2.31 12.70 -12.93
N GLY A 500 -2.14 14.00 -12.68
CA GLY A 500 -1.98 14.53 -11.33
C GLY A 500 -3.21 14.26 -10.46
N CYS A 501 -3.01 13.95 -9.16
CA CYS A 501 -4.07 13.70 -8.16
C CYS A 501 -5.04 12.56 -8.47
N GLU A 502 -4.72 11.63 -9.40
CA GLU A 502 -5.59 10.49 -9.64
C GLU A 502 -5.80 9.65 -8.38
N TYR A 503 -7.05 9.22 -8.15
CA TYR A 503 -7.44 8.40 -6.99
C TYR A 503 -7.02 8.98 -5.62
N MET A 504 -6.82 10.28 -5.53
CA MET A 504 -6.55 10.96 -4.28
C MET A 504 -7.75 10.83 -3.34
N THR A 505 -7.51 10.58 -2.06
CA THR A 505 -8.56 10.34 -1.03
C THR A 505 -8.48 11.30 0.14
N GLY A 506 -7.46 12.15 0.23
CA GLY A 506 -7.25 13.12 1.31
C GLY A 506 -6.03 13.99 1.03
N GLY A 507 -5.74 14.90 1.95
CA GLY A 507 -4.63 15.84 1.83
C GLY A 507 -4.92 17.06 0.98
N THR A 508 -3.89 17.90 0.80
CA THR A 508 -4.00 19.18 0.07
C THR A 508 -2.87 19.31 -0.94
N VAL A 509 -3.23 19.52 -2.20
CA VAL A 509 -2.26 19.73 -3.30
C VAL A 509 -2.41 21.14 -3.85
N VAL A 510 -1.30 21.88 -3.97
CA VAL A 510 -1.26 23.21 -4.59
C VAL A 510 -0.33 23.15 -5.80
N VAL A 511 -0.85 23.48 -6.98
CA VAL A 511 -0.08 23.57 -8.23
C VAL A 511 -0.03 25.04 -8.65
N LEU A 512 1.17 25.64 -8.67
CA LEU A 512 1.39 27.05 -8.97
C LEU A 512 1.57 27.36 -10.46
N GLY A 513 1.53 26.35 -11.31
CA GLY A 513 1.74 26.43 -12.74
C GLY A 513 0.89 25.48 -13.53
N GLU A 514 1.43 24.99 -14.66
CA GLU A 514 0.66 24.18 -15.58
C GLU A 514 0.44 22.74 -15.08
N THR A 515 -0.66 22.15 -15.53
CA THR A 515 -0.96 20.73 -15.34
C THR A 515 -1.04 20.03 -16.71
N GLY A 516 -0.73 18.73 -16.73
CA GLY A 516 -1.03 17.86 -17.84
C GLY A 516 -2.53 17.48 -17.89
N ARG A 517 -2.86 16.48 -18.72
CA ARG A 517 -4.21 15.98 -18.95
C ARG A 517 -4.67 15.03 -17.85
N ASN A 518 -5.97 14.77 -17.82
CA ASN A 518 -6.64 13.79 -16.96
C ASN A 518 -6.36 14.02 -15.46
N PHE A 519 -6.21 15.28 -15.06
CA PHE A 519 -6.01 15.65 -13.66
C PHE A 519 -7.24 15.24 -12.83
N ALA A 520 -7.04 14.76 -11.60
CA ALA A 520 -8.07 14.35 -10.64
C ALA A 520 -8.97 13.18 -11.07
N ALA A 521 -8.58 12.35 -12.04
CA ALA A 521 -9.37 11.17 -12.40
C ALA A 521 -9.55 10.22 -11.20
N GLY A 522 -10.79 9.83 -10.90
CA GLY A 522 -11.10 8.95 -9.76
C GLY A 522 -10.81 9.57 -8.39
N MET A 523 -10.58 10.86 -8.28
CA MET A 523 -10.37 11.55 -7.00
C MET A 523 -11.65 11.52 -6.17
N SER A 524 -11.59 10.97 -4.97
CA SER A 524 -12.75 10.78 -4.07
C SER A 524 -12.65 11.57 -2.77
N GLY A 525 -11.50 12.19 -2.46
CA GLY A 525 -11.30 12.97 -1.25
C GLY A 525 -10.07 13.87 -1.33
N GLY A 526 -9.90 14.74 -0.33
CA GLY A 526 -8.91 15.80 -0.34
C GLY A 526 -9.28 16.98 -1.25
N ILE A 527 -8.40 17.97 -1.33
CA ILE A 527 -8.62 19.17 -2.14
C ILE A 527 -7.35 19.50 -2.94
N ALA A 528 -7.52 19.87 -4.20
CA ALA A 528 -6.43 20.45 -4.98
C ALA A 528 -6.75 21.90 -5.37
N TYR A 529 -5.73 22.76 -5.31
CA TYR A 529 -5.79 24.15 -5.78
C TYR A 529 -4.83 24.31 -6.96
N VAL A 530 -5.34 24.71 -8.10
CA VAL A 530 -4.57 24.89 -9.33
C VAL A 530 -4.61 26.35 -9.75
N TYR A 531 -3.45 26.97 -9.95
CA TYR A 531 -3.36 28.31 -10.49
C TYR A 531 -3.59 28.28 -12.01
N ASP A 532 -4.74 28.82 -12.45
CA ASP A 532 -5.20 28.83 -13.83
C ASP A 532 -5.45 30.25 -14.36
N PRO A 533 -4.40 31.01 -14.69
CA PRO A 533 -4.57 32.36 -15.22
C PRO A 533 -5.17 32.39 -16.63
N SER A 534 -5.08 31.31 -17.38
CA SER A 534 -5.60 31.18 -18.75
C SER A 534 -7.08 30.79 -18.81
N GLY A 535 -7.61 30.14 -17.75
CA GLY A 535 -8.95 29.56 -17.75
C GLY A 535 -9.07 28.23 -18.51
N GLU A 536 -7.95 27.60 -18.88
CA GLU A 536 -7.92 26.38 -19.69
C GLU A 536 -7.91 25.09 -18.88
N PHE A 537 -7.73 25.16 -17.57
CA PHE A 537 -7.59 23.99 -16.69
C PHE A 537 -8.80 23.04 -16.77
N SER A 538 -10.00 23.56 -16.97
CA SER A 538 -11.21 22.75 -17.09
C SER A 538 -11.14 21.69 -18.20
N GLY A 539 -10.40 21.98 -19.28
CA GLY A 539 -10.15 21.03 -20.38
C GLY A 539 -9.10 19.96 -20.07
N LYS A 540 -8.32 20.15 -19.01
CA LYS A 540 -7.28 19.22 -18.56
C LYS A 540 -7.74 18.35 -17.37
N CYS A 541 -8.82 18.75 -16.67
CA CYS A 541 -9.35 18.06 -15.48
C CYS A 541 -10.40 17.00 -15.87
N ASN A 542 -10.34 15.84 -15.22
CA ASN A 542 -11.38 14.83 -15.33
C ASN A 542 -12.54 15.17 -14.37
N MET A 543 -13.66 15.58 -14.93
CA MET A 543 -14.82 16.11 -14.19
C MET A 543 -15.84 15.05 -13.75
N GLU A 544 -15.52 13.76 -13.90
CA GLU A 544 -16.48 12.67 -13.60
C GLU A 544 -16.88 12.62 -12.12
N MET A 545 -15.94 12.87 -11.20
CA MET A 545 -16.14 12.76 -9.75
C MET A 545 -15.86 14.06 -9.00
N VAL A 546 -15.47 15.12 -9.69
CA VAL A 546 -15.06 16.38 -9.07
C VAL A 546 -15.77 17.58 -9.69
N LYS A 547 -15.87 18.67 -8.91
CA LYS A 547 -16.29 20.00 -9.39
C LYS A 547 -15.16 20.99 -9.27
N LEU A 548 -15.19 21.98 -10.14
CA LEU A 548 -14.29 23.12 -10.10
C LEU A 548 -15.02 24.30 -9.45
N GLU A 549 -14.42 24.86 -8.40
CA GLU A 549 -14.97 25.97 -7.63
C GLU A 549 -13.94 27.10 -7.52
N SER A 550 -14.41 28.33 -7.33
CA SER A 550 -13.55 29.47 -7.04
C SER A 550 -13.06 29.41 -5.58
N VAL A 551 -11.84 29.85 -5.33
CA VAL A 551 -11.32 30.03 -3.98
C VAL A 551 -11.90 31.32 -3.40
N LEU A 552 -12.84 31.19 -2.46
CA LEU A 552 -13.48 32.31 -1.77
C LEU A 552 -12.47 33.01 -0.82
N SER A 553 -12.65 34.32 -0.60
CA SER A 553 -11.97 34.98 0.51
C SER A 553 -12.52 34.49 1.86
N VAL A 554 -11.76 34.65 2.92
CA VAL A 554 -12.19 34.31 4.29
C VAL A 554 -13.57 34.93 4.58
N ALA A 555 -13.76 36.22 4.26
CA ALA A 555 -14.99 36.93 4.52
C ALA A 555 -16.19 36.47 3.68
N GLU A 556 -15.96 35.98 2.45
CA GLU A 556 -16.99 35.37 1.60
C GLU A 556 -17.36 33.98 2.11
N GLN A 557 -16.38 33.18 2.52
CA GLN A 557 -16.61 31.82 3.02
C GLN A 557 -17.32 31.84 4.38
N GLU A 558 -16.99 32.75 5.29
CA GLU A 558 -17.68 32.94 6.57
C GLU A 558 -19.15 33.35 6.43
N LYS A 559 -19.50 34.06 5.36
CA LYS A 559 -20.89 34.47 5.09
C LYS A 559 -21.73 33.37 4.46
N SER A 560 -21.10 32.30 3.99
CA SER A 560 -21.80 31.19 3.36
C SER A 560 -22.58 30.38 4.40
N ILE A 561 -23.79 30.02 4.04
CA ILE A 561 -24.63 29.07 4.80
C ILE A 561 -24.33 27.60 4.42
N ASP A 562 -23.50 27.38 3.41
CA ASP A 562 -23.11 26.04 2.94
C ASP A 562 -21.96 25.51 3.80
N HIS A 563 -22.28 24.61 4.72
CA HIS A 563 -21.29 23.96 5.58
C HIS A 563 -20.36 23.01 4.85
N SER A 564 -20.69 22.59 3.63
CA SER A 564 -19.88 21.68 2.84
C SER A 564 -18.63 22.29 2.20
N ILE A 565 -18.54 23.63 2.19
CA ILE A 565 -17.38 24.32 1.59
C ILE A 565 -16.17 24.43 2.52
N TRP A 566 -16.34 24.10 3.80
CA TRP A 566 -15.24 24.17 4.78
C TRP A 566 -14.36 22.93 4.71
N HIS A 567 -13.07 23.15 4.62
CA HIS A 567 -12.06 22.12 4.64
C HIS A 567 -11.84 21.63 6.08
N SER A 568 -12.38 20.45 6.40
CA SER A 568 -12.30 19.87 7.74
C SER A 568 -11.25 18.78 7.82
N GLU A 569 -9.98 19.11 7.55
CA GLU A 569 -8.97 18.09 7.56
C GLU A 569 -8.41 17.74 8.88
N GLN A 570 -8.36 18.73 9.67
CA GLN A 570 -7.35 18.68 10.70
C GLN A 570 -8.00 18.40 12.03
N ARG A 571 -7.47 17.44 12.70
CA ARG A 571 -7.73 17.18 14.10
C ARG A 571 -7.33 18.42 14.92
N GLY A 572 -8.16 19.47 14.90
CA GLY A 572 -7.89 20.67 15.71
C GLY A 572 -8.44 21.97 15.18
N ASP A 573 -8.37 22.23 13.90
CA ASP A 573 -8.98 23.42 13.28
C ASP A 573 -9.88 23.02 12.12
N LYS A 574 -11.11 22.66 12.45
CA LYS A 574 -12.13 22.22 11.50
C LYS A 574 -12.71 23.34 10.64
N SER A 575 -12.30 24.58 10.87
CA SER A 575 -12.92 25.78 10.32
C SER A 575 -11.97 26.64 9.49
N ALA A 576 -10.78 26.14 9.13
CA ALA A 576 -9.85 26.93 8.34
C ALA A 576 -10.42 27.20 6.93
N ALA A 577 -10.45 28.48 6.56
CA ALA A 577 -10.91 28.89 5.24
C ALA A 577 -9.92 28.48 4.14
N ASP A 578 -10.42 28.16 2.95
CA ASP A 578 -9.61 27.79 1.80
C ASP A 578 -8.50 28.82 1.50
N GLU A 579 -8.83 30.12 1.55
CA GLU A 579 -7.84 31.17 1.36
C GLU A 579 -6.70 31.10 2.38
N THR A 580 -7.01 30.83 3.66
CA THR A 580 -6.00 30.75 4.74
C THR A 580 -5.08 29.56 4.52
N ILE A 581 -5.65 28.40 4.19
CA ILE A 581 -4.88 27.18 3.92
C ILE A 581 -3.99 27.38 2.70
N LEU A 582 -4.57 27.83 1.59
CA LEU A 582 -3.85 28.04 0.33
C LEU A 582 -2.69 29.04 0.50
N LYS A 583 -2.97 30.21 1.08
CA LYS A 583 -1.96 31.24 1.29
C LYS A 583 -0.85 30.75 2.21
N GLY A 584 -1.19 30.10 3.33
CA GLY A 584 -0.22 29.56 4.27
C GLY A 584 0.70 28.48 3.66
N LEU A 585 0.18 27.66 2.77
CA LEU A 585 0.98 26.68 2.02
C LEU A 585 1.96 27.37 1.06
N ILE A 586 1.51 28.37 0.33
CA ILE A 586 2.37 29.13 -0.60
C ILE A 586 3.44 29.93 0.16
N GLU A 587 3.12 30.53 1.32
CA GLU A 587 4.08 31.21 2.19
C GLU A 587 5.17 30.26 2.68
N ARG A 588 4.79 29.06 3.13
CA ARG A 588 5.75 28.03 3.54
C ARG A 588 6.60 27.54 2.36
N HIS A 589 6.01 27.38 1.19
CA HIS A 589 6.75 27.04 -0.02
C HIS A 589 7.80 28.10 -0.37
N ALA A 590 7.43 29.36 -0.37
CA ALA A 590 8.37 30.46 -0.57
C ALA A 590 9.49 30.48 0.48
N LYS A 591 9.15 30.22 1.75
CA LYS A 591 10.11 30.18 2.86
C LYS A 591 11.12 29.03 2.71
N TYR A 592 10.67 27.81 2.42
CA TYR A 592 11.53 26.62 2.39
C TYR A 592 12.35 26.52 1.11
N THR A 593 11.78 26.89 -0.02
CA THR A 593 12.42 26.70 -1.33
C THR A 593 13.04 27.98 -1.91
N GLY A 594 12.64 29.15 -1.43
CA GLY A 594 13.03 30.43 -2.03
C GLY A 594 12.30 30.75 -3.34
N SER A 595 11.23 30.01 -3.69
CA SER A 595 10.49 30.10 -4.95
C SER A 595 10.13 31.52 -5.34
N GLU A 596 10.61 31.97 -6.49
CA GLU A 596 10.26 33.29 -7.06
C GLU A 596 8.80 33.30 -7.54
N ARG A 597 8.30 32.17 -8.05
CA ARG A 597 6.89 32.01 -8.46
C ARG A 597 5.94 32.23 -7.28
N ALA A 598 6.22 31.60 -6.14
CA ALA A 598 5.42 31.77 -4.92
C ALA A 598 5.46 33.23 -4.42
N LYS A 599 6.62 33.88 -4.40
CA LYS A 599 6.77 35.30 -4.02
C LYS A 599 5.96 36.23 -4.92
N GLN A 600 5.98 36.00 -6.24
CA GLN A 600 5.19 36.78 -7.20
C GLN A 600 3.69 36.66 -6.92
N LEU A 601 3.18 35.46 -6.67
CA LEU A 601 1.77 35.23 -6.35
C LEU A 601 1.35 35.85 -5.03
N LEU A 602 2.19 35.82 -4.03
CA LEU A 602 1.94 36.42 -2.72
C LEU A 602 1.97 37.95 -2.76
N ASN A 603 2.82 38.58 -3.58
CA ASN A 603 2.92 40.02 -3.72
C ASN A 603 1.64 40.67 -4.30
N ASP A 604 0.89 39.93 -5.14
CA ASP A 604 -0.39 40.37 -5.69
C ASP A 604 -1.49 39.37 -5.32
N TRP A 605 -1.62 39.09 -4.02
CA TRP A 605 -2.44 38.01 -3.51
C TRP A 605 -3.91 38.05 -3.95
N ASN A 606 -4.55 39.21 -3.88
CA ASN A 606 -5.96 39.35 -4.21
C ASN A 606 -6.26 38.98 -5.67
N ASN A 607 -5.40 39.40 -6.60
CA ASN A 607 -5.52 39.04 -8.00
C ASN A 607 -5.13 37.58 -8.24
N SER A 608 -4.08 37.10 -7.57
CA SER A 608 -3.63 35.71 -7.68
C SER A 608 -4.67 34.74 -7.15
N ARG A 609 -5.26 34.99 -5.96
CA ARG A 609 -6.29 34.15 -5.36
C ARG A 609 -7.47 33.91 -6.31
N SER A 610 -7.94 34.98 -6.97
CA SER A 610 -9.10 34.86 -7.90
C SER A 610 -8.85 33.99 -9.13
N LYS A 611 -7.58 33.65 -9.40
CA LYS A 611 -7.19 32.77 -10.52
C LYS A 611 -6.92 31.33 -10.08
N PHE A 612 -7.03 31.03 -8.79
CA PHE A 612 -6.98 29.64 -8.33
C PHE A 612 -8.33 28.96 -8.50
N VAL A 613 -8.27 27.73 -8.97
CA VAL A 613 -9.40 26.83 -9.10
C VAL A 613 -9.27 25.76 -8.01
N LYS A 614 -10.33 25.58 -7.23
CA LYS A 614 -10.47 24.50 -6.25
C LYS A 614 -11.08 23.28 -6.93
N VAL A 615 -10.36 22.15 -6.90
CA VAL A 615 -10.84 20.84 -7.37
C VAL A 615 -11.41 20.12 -6.15
N PHE A 616 -12.72 19.87 -6.15
CA PHE A 616 -13.45 19.37 -5.00
C PHE A 616 -14.28 18.13 -5.36
N PRO A 617 -13.98 16.92 -4.79
CA PRO A 617 -14.74 15.72 -5.05
C PRO A 617 -16.17 15.79 -4.49
N ASP A 618 -17.16 15.36 -5.26
CA ASP A 618 -18.59 15.46 -4.92
C ASP A 618 -18.94 14.70 -3.63
N GLU A 619 -18.51 13.45 -3.51
CA GLU A 619 -18.76 12.62 -2.33
C GLU A 619 -18.05 13.14 -1.08
N TYR A 620 -16.85 13.68 -1.22
CA TYR A 620 -16.11 14.29 -0.13
C TYR A 620 -16.80 15.58 0.36
N LYS A 621 -17.24 16.43 -0.58
CA LYS A 621 -18.01 17.63 -0.27
C LYS A 621 -19.30 17.29 0.50
N ARG A 622 -20.03 16.28 0.07
CA ARG A 622 -21.22 15.78 0.75
C ARG A 622 -20.89 15.34 2.18
N ALA A 623 -19.86 14.50 2.35
CA ALA A 623 -19.45 13.98 3.65
C ALA A 623 -19.02 15.09 4.63
N LEU A 624 -18.24 16.09 4.15
CA LEU A 624 -17.87 17.27 4.95
C LEU A 624 -19.10 18.06 5.39
N GLY A 625 -20.07 18.25 4.49
CA GLY A 625 -21.34 18.92 4.82
C GLY A 625 -22.10 18.23 5.94
N GLU A 626 -22.20 16.90 5.89
CA GLU A 626 -22.84 16.08 6.93
C GLU A 626 -22.08 16.16 8.27
N ILE A 627 -20.76 16.06 8.28
CA ILE A 627 -19.91 16.16 9.48
C ILE A 627 -20.04 17.55 10.12
N ASN A 628 -19.93 18.60 9.32
CA ASN A 628 -20.00 19.98 9.82
C ASN A 628 -21.41 20.33 10.31
N ALA A 629 -22.47 19.82 9.69
CA ALA A 629 -23.84 19.99 10.16
C ALA A 629 -24.10 19.28 11.49
N ALA A 630 -23.59 18.07 11.68
CA ALA A 630 -23.71 17.33 12.94
C ALA A 630 -22.99 18.04 14.10
N SER A 631 -21.76 18.52 13.85
CA SER A 631 -20.99 19.29 14.83
C SER A 631 -21.69 20.60 15.24
N ALA A 632 -22.38 21.27 14.32
CA ALA A 632 -23.14 22.49 14.60
C ALA A 632 -24.39 22.24 15.46
N VAL A 633 -24.95 21.03 15.41
CA VAL A 633 -26.10 20.61 16.26
C VAL A 633 -25.64 20.33 17.70
N GLU A 634 -24.49 19.64 17.86
CA GLU A 634 -23.95 19.36 19.21
C GLU A 634 -23.61 20.65 19.97
N VAL A 635 -23.05 21.64 19.29
CA VAL A 635 -22.75 22.97 19.90
C VAL A 635 -24.01 23.76 20.30
N ARG A 636 -25.18 23.48 19.70
CA ARG A 636 -26.45 24.14 20.05
C ARG A 636 -27.17 23.51 21.22
N TYR A 637 -26.89 22.27 21.57
CA TYR A 637 -27.58 21.50 22.61
C TYR A 637 -26.66 21.07 23.77
N GLY A 638 -25.35 21.36 23.72
CA GLY A 638 -24.42 21.24 24.84
C GLY A 638 -24.24 22.58 25.55
#